data_f389446a85523e812ae1ad2bc4586d4d
#
_entry.id   f389446a85523e812ae1ad2bc4586d4d
#
_cell.length_a   1.000
_cell.length_b   1.000
_cell.length_c   1.000
_cell.angle_alpha   90.00
_cell.angle_beta   90.00
_cell.angle_gamma   90.00
#
_symmetry.space_group_name_H-M   'P 1'
#
loop_
_entity.id
_entity.type
_entity.pdbx_description
1 polymer ?
#
loop_
_entity_poly.entity_id
_entity_poly.type
_entity_poly.pdbx_seq_one_letter_code
_entity_poly.pdbx_strand_id
1 'polypeptide(L)'
;MKDADITKRQAELDSRIRKLKSTRTRQKSLHVHMQSDYFLDGVLGRHPYIDLAADRDEYLERQRAFAAPVENKISALMAEAEQLPTSSGQHWDPRRKLRIGIIADRFLFDSLKDAAHVVPIDPETYADDMADIDLLLITSAWRGLDDEWFNVALSGSPARENLESKVVPFARENDIPIAFYSKEDPPNYVQFASLAKFADHVFTSAVECVPKYRQYLNDRVPVSVLPFAVNFVHHHPLGSMRHTGCEFVFAGSWFEHKYPERKSSAQRIFDGLLSAGADLTIVDRNLELDTAKFAKAERYLFPERYLPHLHRPIDHEALLDLQRLLPVGINLNSVVNSQSMYANRIIELQAMGTFVVSNYNAGVNSLYPQVCMPDSSLDMEQTYRALTQRSIRDAQVAGIRAAFTANTAFDRIDTIAEAMGLDSGAPEHTVHIAGLTESAFEEFRSTQTYTGPMVALESGGDSIVDSDGDVVIDLTGRSGFGPNLVQDAVNAFRYTDVDEVRILPIDTAEPLYEYVDPIDSDQQITATWHPTGSRLGDGVGPGRTTLAIASDLVLERVETIAVTAEPEISVVVPVYNNGPHLKFKCFESLRRSSIFDRSEILLIDDGSTDIATPAILDELDRAYPNVRVHRFPAGGSGSASRPRNKGLELTRTPYVTYLDPDNEQTNDGYALLLQMVGERGFDFAIGNMVRFKQNRTTVKNAGILRPVVGDDGVLEDNALSRVKFQPMSIQALVANTEWLKSLGIYQPIGAVGQDSYFFQQMLFHARRIGLTSTPIHTYYAAVTNSTVNAIGPRFYEKYLPLEEDRSAWLREVGLLEDYNAKRLEPFVKGWFVQKLAFAAAEDIDECKNLIRRLTQFYGKTSWTDSELAELHAVTHV
;
A
#
# COMPACT_ATOMS: atom_id res chain seq x y z
N MET A 1 9.15 53.71 -5.75
CA MET A 1 8.35 52.86 -6.65
C MET A 1 9.17 52.02 -7.60
N LYS A 2 10.23 52.52 -8.24
CA LYS A 2 11.04 51.72 -9.19
C LYS A 2 11.85 50.58 -8.53
N ASP A 3 12.38 50.72 -7.34
CA ASP A 3 13.22 49.72 -6.68
C ASP A 3 12.42 48.52 -6.18
N ALA A 4 11.21 48.71 -5.65
CA ALA A 4 10.34 47.62 -5.20
C ALA A 4 9.83 46.76 -6.37
N ASP A 5 9.63 47.36 -7.54
CA ASP A 5 9.19 46.69 -8.76
C ASP A 5 10.33 45.84 -9.38
N ILE A 6 11.57 46.35 -9.29
CA ILE A 6 12.77 45.65 -9.74
C ILE A 6 13.03 44.44 -8.84
N THR A 7 12.91 44.59 -7.50
CA THR A 7 13.09 43.51 -6.53
C THR A 7 12.06 42.41 -6.70
N LYS A 8 10.78 42.76 -6.95
CA LYS A 8 9.72 41.81 -7.24
C LYS A 8 9.97 41.04 -8.53
N ARG A 9 10.43 41.71 -9.57
CA ARG A 9 10.73 41.11 -10.86
C ARG A 9 11.97 40.24 -10.82
N GLN A 10 12.97 40.58 -9.98
CA GLN A 10 14.10 39.68 -9.70
C GLN A 10 13.67 38.43 -8.97
N ALA A 11 12.81 38.50 -7.93
CA ALA A 11 12.30 37.34 -7.20
C ALA A 11 11.46 36.40 -8.11
N GLU A 12 10.68 36.97 -9.03
CA GLU A 12 9.92 36.21 -10.04
C GLU A 12 10.84 35.48 -11.02
N LEU A 13 11.91 36.15 -11.50
CA LEU A 13 12.91 35.56 -12.38
C LEU A 13 13.70 34.45 -11.69
N ASP A 14 14.11 34.64 -10.45
CA ASP A 14 14.80 33.63 -9.64
C ASP A 14 13.93 32.42 -9.36
N SER A 15 12.64 32.62 -9.13
CA SER A 15 11.67 31.54 -9.00
C SER A 15 11.55 30.75 -10.30
N ARG A 16 11.49 31.43 -11.44
CA ARG A 16 11.39 30.81 -12.75
C ARG A 16 12.68 30.07 -13.14
N ILE A 17 13.85 30.60 -12.79
CA ILE A 17 15.14 29.94 -12.97
C ILE A 17 15.24 28.67 -12.12
N ARG A 18 14.81 28.72 -10.85
CA ARG A 18 14.75 27.51 -9.98
C ARG A 18 13.85 26.44 -10.57
N LYS A 19 12.67 26.80 -11.07
CA LYS A 19 11.72 25.89 -11.71
C LYS A 19 12.29 25.27 -12.99
N LEU A 20 12.98 26.06 -13.82
CA LEU A 20 13.63 25.57 -15.04
C LEU A 20 14.82 24.65 -14.73
N LYS A 21 15.63 24.98 -13.70
CA LYS A 21 16.72 24.09 -13.24
C LYS A 21 16.18 22.77 -12.70
N SER A 22 15.09 22.78 -11.93
CA SER A 22 14.41 21.58 -11.45
C SER A 22 13.87 20.73 -12.60
N THR A 23 13.22 21.37 -13.58
CA THR A 23 12.71 20.68 -14.79
C THR A 23 13.84 20.07 -15.60
N ARG A 24 14.97 20.79 -15.79
CA ARG A 24 16.16 20.28 -16.50
C ARG A 24 16.79 19.09 -15.77
N THR A 25 16.89 19.14 -14.45
CA THR A 25 17.41 18.02 -13.64
C THR A 25 16.49 16.81 -13.75
N ARG A 26 15.17 17.02 -13.70
CA ARG A 26 14.17 15.97 -13.91
C ARG A 26 14.26 15.34 -15.30
N GLN A 27 14.39 16.15 -16.35
CA GLN A 27 14.55 15.65 -17.71
C GLN A 27 15.87 14.91 -17.92
N LYS A 28 16.98 15.35 -17.30
CA LYS A 28 18.25 14.61 -17.32
C LYS A 28 18.14 13.27 -16.59
N SER A 29 17.48 13.22 -15.45
CA SER A 29 17.23 11.98 -14.71
C SER A 29 16.36 11.01 -15.51
N LEU A 30 15.32 11.52 -16.17
CA LEU A 30 14.47 10.74 -17.07
C LEU A 30 15.26 10.16 -18.26
N HIS A 31 16.10 10.98 -18.87
CA HIS A 31 16.94 10.58 -20.01
C HIS A 31 17.98 9.51 -19.60
N VAL A 32 18.59 9.65 -18.44
CA VAL A 32 19.50 8.63 -17.89
C VAL A 32 18.76 7.34 -17.55
N HIS A 33 17.53 7.38 -17.04
CA HIS A 33 16.72 6.19 -16.82
C HIS A 33 16.33 5.52 -18.12
N MET A 34 15.84 6.27 -19.10
CA MET A 34 15.53 5.75 -20.43
C MET A 34 16.75 5.12 -21.11
N GLN A 35 17.95 5.69 -20.96
CA GLN A 35 19.19 5.10 -21.50
C GLN A 35 19.63 3.85 -20.73
N SER A 36 19.40 3.80 -19.43
CA SER A 36 19.71 2.64 -18.58
C SER A 36 18.77 1.46 -18.87
N ASP A 37 17.48 1.72 -19.02
CA ASP A 37 16.49 0.71 -19.38
C ASP A 37 16.74 0.22 -20.82
N TYR A 38 17.04 1.12 -21.76
CA TYR A 38 17.44 0.82 -23.12
C TYR A 38 18.70 -0.05 -23.18
N PHE A 39 19.69 0.24 -22.35
CA PHE A 39 20.95 -0.52 -22.31
C PHE A 39 20.73 -1.92 -21.69
N LEU A 40 19.91 -2.02 -20.65
CA LEU A 40 19.57 -3.29 -20.00
C LEU A 40 18.80 -4.21 -20.96
N ASP A 41 17.83 -3.68 -21.68
CA ASP A 41 17.05 -4.42 -22.66
C ASP A 41 17.92 -4.88 -23.85
N GLY A 42 18.91 -4.08 -24.24
CA GLY A 42 19.90 -4.45 -25.26
C GLY A 42 20.82 -5.59 -24.81
N VAL A 43 21.28 -5.57 -23.55
CA VAL A 43 22.14 -6.61 -22.96
C VAL A 43 21.38 -7.93 -22.78
N LEU A 44 20.06 -7.87 -22.50
CA LEU A 44 19.20 -9.04 -22.33
C LEU A 44 18.67 -9.60 -23.68
N GLY A 45 19.11 -9.05 -24.83
CA GLY A 45 18.62 -9.46 -26.16
C GLY A 45 17.18 -9.05 -26.44
N ARG A 46 16.58 -8.25 -25.57
CA ARG A 46 15.25 -7.65 -25.72
C ARG A 46 15.44 -6.33 -26.44
N HIS A 47 15.25 -6.29 -27.76
CA HIS A 47 15.36 -5.04 -28.50
C HIS A 47 14.30 -4.05 -28.07
N PRO A 48 14.69 -2.85 -27.61
CA PRO A 48 13.75 -1.76 -27.49
C PRO A 48 13.39 -1.35 -28.93
N TYR A 49 12.22 -1.74 -29.35
CA TYR A 49 11.66 -1.15 -30.56
C TYR A 49 11.36 0.32 -30.24
N ILE A 50 11.87 1.19 -31.08
CA ILE A 50 11.32 2.52 -31.23
C ILE A 50 9.93 2.28 -31.84
N ASP A 51 8.93 2.16 -30.98
CA ASP A 51 7.53 2.04 -31.38
C ASP A 51 7.08 3.38 -31.95
N LEU A 52 7.46 3.63 -33.15
CA LEU A 52 6.84 4.62 -33.99
C LEU A 52 5.76 3.86 -34.76
N ALA A 53 4.56 3.77 -34.22
CA ALA A 53 3.38 3.54 -35.02
C ALA A 53 3.25 4.77 -35.94
N ALA A 54 3.94 4.74 -37.06
CA ALA A 54 3.98 5.87 -37.99
C ALA A 54 2.60 6.09 -38.62
N ASP A 55 1.78 5.01 -38.68
CA ASP A 55 0.43 5.02 -39.19
C ASP A 55 -0.47 4.14 -38.29
N ARG A 56 -1.48 4.75 -37.71
CA ARG A 56 -2.45 4.05 -36.87
C ARG A 56 -3.22 2.98 -37.63
N ASP A 57 -3.50 3.22 -38.88
CA ASP A 57 -4.24 2.25 -39.72
C ASP A 57 -3.41 0.98 -39.95
N GLU A 58 -2.11 1.12 -40.23
CA GLU A 58 -1.17 -0.01 -40.29
C GLU A 58 -1.08 -0.75 -38.96
N TYR A 59 -1.04 -0.03 -37.85
CA TYR A 59 -1.04 -0.62 -36.48
C TYR A 59 -2.31 -1.45 -36.25
N LEU A 60 -3.48 -0.92 -36.59
CA LEU A 60 -4.74 -1.61 -36.42
C LEU A 60 -4.88 -2.83 -37.35
N GLU A 61 -4.32 -2.77 -38.56
CA GLU A 61 -4.25 -3.94 -39.44
C GLU A 61 -3.40 -5.07 -38.83
N ARG A 62 -2.24 -4.73 -38.28
CA ARG A 62 -1.38 -5.70 -37.57
C ARG A 62 -2.10 -6.26 -36.33
N GLN A 63 -2.75 -5.40 -35.54
CA GLN A 63 -3.52 -5.86 -34.37
C GLN A 63 -4.60 -6.86 -34.77
N ARG A 64 -5.35 -6.59 -35.85
CA ARG A 64 -6.38 -7.52 -36.38
C ARG A 64 -5.83 -8.89 -36.76
N ALA A 65 -4.59 -8.97 -37.20
CA ALA A 65 -3.96 -10.26 -37.51
C ALA A 65 -3.76 -11.14 -36.26
N PHE A 66 -3.67 -10.54 -35.07
CA PHE A 66 -3.54 -11.22 -33.78
C PHE A 66 -4.86 -11.29 -32.98
N ALA A 67 -5.91 -10.57 -33.40
CA ALA A 67 -7.12 -10.39 -32.62
C ALA A 67 -7.89 -11.71 -32.37
N ALA A 68 -8.02 -12.57 -33.37
CA ALA A 68 -8.90 -13.73 -33.30
C ALA A 68 -8.65 -14.66 -32.09
N PRO A 69 -7.42 -15.04 -31.71
CA PRO A 69 -7.20 -15.87 -30.52
C PRO A 69 -7.64 -15.20 -29.24
N VAL A 70 -7.36 -13.90 -29.09
CA VAL A 70 -7.72 -13.12 -27.89
C VAL A 70 -9.23 -12.92 -27.81
N GLU A 71 -9.87 -12.57 -28.94
CA GLU A 71 -11.33 -12.39 -29.03
C GLU A 71 -12.08 -13.70 -28.72
N ASN A 72 -11.62 -14.82 -29.23
CA ASN A 72 -12.21 -16.14 -28.95
C ASN A 72 -12.09 -16.50 -27.47
N LYS A 73 -10.91 -16.26 -26.86
CA LYS A 73 -10.67 -16.47 -25.44
C LYS A 73 -11.61 -15.59 -24.60
N ILE A 74 -11.63 -14.28 -24.87
CA ILE A 74 -12.47 -13.35 -24.12
C ILE A 74 -13.96 -13.68 -24.29
N SER A 75 -14.40 -14.04 -25.48
CA SER A 75 -15.80 -14.44 -25.73
C SER A 75 -16.18 -15.68 -24.91
N ALA A 76 -15.30 -16.66 -24.76
CA ALA A 76 -15.53 -17.83 -23.92
C ALA A 76 -15.60 -17.44 -22.42
N LEU A 77 -14.66 -16.62 -21.95
CA LEU A 77 -14.64 -16.14 -20.57
C LEU A 77 -15.88 -15.27 -20.25
N MET A 78 -16.33 -14.45 -21.20
CA MET A 78 -17.54 -13.63 -21.05
C MET A 78 -18.79 -14.49 -20.92
N ALA A 79 -18.92 -15.54 -21.72
CA ALA A 79 -20.03 -16.48 -21.62
C ALA A 79 -20.05 -17.26 -20.28
N GLU A 80 -18.89 -17.46 -19.67
CA GLU A 80 -18.78 -18.01 -18.33
C GLU A 80 -19.07 -16.94 -17.25
N ALA A 81 -18.58 -15.71 -17.44
CA ALA A 81 -18.81 -14.59 -16.54
C ALA A 81 -20.30 -14.23 -16.39
N GLU A 82 -21.08 -14.35 -17.48
CA GLU A 82 -22.54 -14.19 -17.46
C GLU A 82 -23.27 -15.20 -16.53
N GLN A 83 -22.61 -16.28 -16.16
CA GLN A 83 -23.13 -17.32 -15.25
C GLN A 83 -22.64 -17.16 -13.81
N LEU A 84 -21.92 -16.08 -13.51
CA LEU A 84 -21.50 -15.81 -12.14
C LEU A 84 -22.71 -15.48 -11.27
N PRO A 85 -22.72 -15.89 -10.00
CA PRO A 85 -23.79 -15.53 -9.09
C PRO A 85 -23.82 -14.03 -8.89
N THR A 86 -25.02 -13.47 -8.83
CA THR A 86 -25.26 -12.07 -8.48
C THR A 86 -25.53 -11.95 -6.99
N SER A 87 -25.30 -10.76 -6.43
CA SER A 87 -25.73 -10.48 -5.08
C SER A 87 -27.26 -10.57 -4.97
N SER A 88 -27.76 -11.25 -3.95
CA SER A 88 -29.19 -11.36 -3.65
C SER A 88 -29.69 -10.13 -2.86
N GLY A 89 -28.82 -9.34 -2.29
CA GLY A 89 -29.10 -8.19 -1.44
C GLY A 89 -28.03 -8.00 -0.38
N GLN A 90 -28.39 -7.40 0.73
CA GLN A 90 -27.52 -7.24 1.89
C GLN A 90 -28.36 -7.18 3.19
N HIS A 91 -27.83 -7.76 4.25
CA HIS A 91 -28.45 -7.68 5.58
C HIS A 91 -27.80 -6.58 6.43
N TRP A 92 -26.46 -6.54 6.45
CA TRP A 92 -25.69 -5.72 7.39
C TRP A 92 -25.80 -4.22 7.15
N ASP A 93 -25.89 -3.78 5.89
CA ASP A 93 -25.90 -2.37 5.53
C ASP A 93 -27.17 -2.00 4.75
N PRO A 94 -28.31 -1.80 5.40
CA PRO A 94 -29.48 -1.23 4.73
C PRO A 94 -29.17 0.17 4.21
N ARG A 95 -29.86 0.56 3.14
CA ARG A 95 -29.72 1.89 2.56
C ARG A 95 -29.94 2.97 3.62
N ARG A 96 -29.00 3.89 3.77
CA ARG A 96 -29.08 4.98 4.75
C ARG A 96 -30.29 5.87 4.48
N LYS A 97 -30.90 6.38 5.54
CA LYS A 97 -32.10 7.22 5.45
C LYS A 97 -31.79 8.62 4.92
N LEU A 98 -30.53 9.05 4.98
CA LEU A 98 -30.06 10.36 4.56
C LEU A 98 -30.37 10.61 3.07
N ARG A 99 -30.93 11.78 2.76
CA ARG A 99 -31.22 12.24 1.39
C ARG A 99 -30.14 13.25 0.96
N ILE A 100 -29.32 12.89 0.00
CA ILE A 100 -28.15 13.67 -0.43
C ILE A 100 -28.39 14.21 -1.84
N GLY A 101 -28.49 15.53 -1.99
CA GLY A 101 -28.40 16.18 -3.28
C GLY A 101 -26.94 16.16 -3.77
N ILE A 102 -26.67 15.68 -4.98
CA ILE A 102 -25.27 15.53 -5.45
C ILE A 102 -25.04 16.22 -6.78
N ILE A 103 -23.93 16.94 -6.88
CA ILE A 103 -23.33 17.41 -8.13
C ILE A 103 -22.08 16.60 -8.40
N ALA A 104 -22.12 15.61 -9.30
CA ALA A 104 -21.04 14.66 -9.53
C ALA A 104 -21.01 14.14 -10.96
N ASP A 105 -19.85 13.65 -11.40
CA ASP A 105 -19.74 12.81 -12.59
C ASP A 105 -20.28 11.40 -12.32
N ARG A 106 -20.66 10.70 -13.38
CA ARG A 106 -21.25 9.34 -13.36
C ARG A 106 -20.54 8.39 -12.42
N PHE A 107 -19.21 8.35 -12.49
CA PHE A 107 -18.41 7.45 -11.66
C PHE A 107 -18.68 7.58 -10.14
N LEU A 108 -18.69 8.83 -9.63
CA LEU A 108 -18.90 9.02 -8.18
C LEU A 108 -20.36 8.86 -7.79
N PHE A 109 -21.29 9.28 -8.66
CA PHE A 109 -22.71 9.04 -8.48
C PHE A 109 -22.99 7.53 -8.35
N ASP A 110 -22.50 6.71 -9.29
CA ASP A 110 -22.68 5.25 -9.27
C ASP A 110 -22.01 4.59 -8.06
N SER A 111 -20.94 5.18 -7.54
CA SER A 111 -20.29 4.70 -6.32
C SER A 111 -21.13 4.90 -5.06
N LEU A 112 -22.00 5.93 -5.00
CA LEU A 112 -22.74 6.32 -3.78
C LEU A 112 -24.25 6.06 -3.85
N LYS A 113 -24.83 5.94 -5.03
CA LYS A 113 -26.31 5.93 -5.24
C LYS A 113 -27.08 4.87 -4.47
N ASP A 114 -26.42 3.74 -4.15
CA ASP A 114 -27.08 2.61 -3.48
C ASP A 114 -26.94 2.71 -1.95
N ALA A 115 -25.95 3.49 -1.45
CA ALA A 115 -25.68 3.61 -0.03
C ALA A 115 -26.64 4.56 0.73
N ALA A 116 -27.20 5.57 0.01
CA ALA A 116 -28.17 6.52 0.57
C ALA A 116 -29.20 6.94 -0.49
N HIS A 117 -30.14 7.81 -0.14
CA HIS A 117 -31.05 8.40 -1.09
C HIS A 117 -30.35 9.56 -1.84
N VAL A 118 -29.59 9.24 -2.89
CA VAL A 118 -28.79 10.21 -3.65
C VAL A 118 -29.61 10.78 -4.80
N VAL A 119 -29.82 12.11 -4.80
CA VAL A 119 -30.59 12.85 -5.78
C VAL A 119 -29.64 13.69 -6.64
N PRO A 120 -29.53 13.45 -7.95
CA PRO A 120 -28.77 14.34 -8.84
C PRO A 120 -29.40 15.73 -8.86
N ILE A 121 -28.59 16.77 -8.76
CA ILE A 121 -29.05 18.16 -8.85
C ILE A 121 -28.83 18.68 -10.26
N ASP A 122 -29.92 19.07 -10.91
CA ASP A 122 -29.88 19.74 -12.21
C ASP A 122 -30.01 21.28 -12.05
N PRO A 123 -29.26 22.12 -12.77
CA PRO A 123 -29.30 23.57 -12.65
C PRO A 123 -30.64 24.19 -13.06
N GLU A 124 -31.52 23.46 -13.74
CA GLU A 124 -32.84 23.98 -14.15
C GLU A 124 -33.96 23.53 -13.20
N THR A 125 -33.86 22.33 -12.56
CA THR A 125 -34.84 21.76 -11.63
C THR A 125 -34.37 21.76 -10.17
N TYR A 126 -33.26 22.39 -9.85
CA TYR A 126 -32.62 22.38 -8.56
C TYR A 126 -33.53 22.62 -7.36
N ALA A 127 -34.55 23.48 -7.50
CA ALA A 127 -35.45 23.81 -6.41
C ALA A 127 -36.36 22.62 -6.02
N ASP A 128 -36.81 21.86 -7.03
CA ASP A 128 -37.58 20.64 -6.82
C ASP A 128 -36.66 19.48 -6.34
N ASP A 129 -35.48 19.35 -6.95
CA ASP A 129 -34.50 18.30 -6.58
C ASP A 129 -34.01 18.43 -5.14
N MET A 130 -33.92 19.67 -4.64
CA MET A 130 -33.45 20.01 -3.29
C MET A 130 -34.56 20.15 -2.24
N ALA A 131 -35.82 19.95 -2.59
CA ALA A 131 -36.92 20.23 -1.68
C ALA A 131 -36.89 19.44 -0.37
N ASP A 132 -36.42 18.20 -0.42
CA ASP A 132 -36.40 17.27 0.73
C ASP A 132 -34.98 16.66 0.97
N ILE A 133 -33.91 17.36 0.64
CA ILE A 133 -32.55 16.86 0.91
C ILE A 133 -32.01 17.32 2.26
N ASP A 134 -31.26 16.44 2.93
CA ASP A 134 -30.61 16.72 4.22
C ASP A 134 -29.23 17.36 4.04
N LEU A 135 -28.60 17.17 2.87
CA LEU A 135 -27.24 17.59 2.55
C LEU A 135 -27.06 17.83 1.06
N LEU A 136 -26.39 18.91 0.69
CA LEU A 136 -25.87 19.13 -0.67
C LEU A 136 -24.39 18.74 -0.75
N LEU A 137 -24.06 17.72 -1.54
CA LEU A 137 -22.69 17.28 -1.80
C LEU A 137 -22.23 17.79 -3.17
N ILE A 138 -21.42 18.85 -3.17
CA ILE A 138 -20.72 19.34 -4.37
C ILE A 138 -19.43 18.55 -4.53
N THR A 139 -19.15 18.07 -5.75
CA THR A 139 -17.91 17.31 -5.98
C THR A 139 -17.02 17.94 -7.04
N SER A 140 -15.80 17.42 -7.20
CA SER A 140 -14.90 17.77 -8.29
C SER A 140 -15.38 17.15 -9.62
N ALA A 141 -16.55 17.58 -10.09
CA ALA A 141 -17.17 17.14 -11.34
C ALA A 141 -16.57 17.88 -12.55
N TRP A 142 -16.31 17.14 -13.63
CA TRP A 142 -15.87 17.70 -14.90
C TRP A 142 -17.06 18.09 -15.80
N ARG A 143 -18.11 17.27 -15.77
CA ARG A 143 -19.24 17.37 -16.69
C ARG A 143 -20.62 17.28 -16.01
N GLY A 144 -20.73 16.54 -14.93
CA GLY A 144 -22.01 16.07 -14.39
C GLY A 144 -22.43 14.74 -15.01
N LEU A 145 -23.69 14.38 -14.92
CA LEU A 145 -24.21 13.11 -15.44
C LEU A 145 -24.50 13.19 -16.96
N ASP A 146 -25.06 14.29 -17.41
CA ASP A 146 -25.51 14.57 -18.81
C ASP A 146 -24.97 15.90 -19.35
N ASP A 147 -23.74 16.27 -18.95
CA ASP A 147 -23.05 17.53 -19.30
C ASP A 147 -23.65 18.82 -18.66
N GLU A 148 -24.62 18.72 -17.81
CA GLU A 148 -25.33 19.85 -17.16
C GLU A 148 -24.38 20.69 -16.25
N TRP A 149 -23.30 20.08 -15.73
CA TRP A 149 -22.28 20.76 -14.91
C TRP A 149 -20.95 20.93 -15.65
N PHE A 150 -20.93 20.90 -16.99
CA PHE A 150 -19.71 21.05 -17.78
C PHE A 150 -18.94 22.31 -17.39
N ASN A 151 -17.67 22.14 -16.98
CA ASN A 151 -16.79 23.24 -16.53
C ASN A 151 -17.26 23.97 -15.25
N VAL A 152 -18.02 23.36 -14.35
CA VAL A 152 -18.47 23.98 -13.08
C VAL A 152 -17.32 24.55 -12.22
N ALA A 153 -16.12 24.00 -12.36
CA ALA A 153 -14.92 24.52 -11.67
C ALA A 153 -14.36 25.82 -12.28
N LEU A 154 -14.73 26.15 -13.53
CA LEU A 154 -14.21 27.31 -14.24
C LEU A 154 -15.05 28.56 -13.91
N SER A 155 -14.40 29.56 -13.35
CA SER A 155 -15.07 30.86 -13.07
C SER A 155 -15.61 31.50 -14.34
N GLY A 156 -16.87 31.92 -14.31
CA GLY A 156 -17.58 32.54 -15.46
C GLY A 156 -18.13 31.55 -16.46
N SER A 157 -18.07 30.24 -16.21
CA SER A 157 -18.84 29.26 -16.99
C SER A 157 -20.32 29.31 -16.63
N PRO A 158 -21.27 28.99 -17.56
CA PRO A 158 -22.69 28.92 -17.24
C PRO A 158 -23.01 28.00 -16.05
N ALA A 159 -22.36 26.83 -15.97
CA ALA A 159 -22.54 25.92 -14.87
C ALA A 159 -22.08 26.52 -13.53
N ARG A 160 -20.95 27.27 -13.54
CA ARG A 160 -20.47 27.99 -12.35
C ARG A 160 -21.43 29.10 -11.95
N GLU A 161 -21.97 29.88 -12.88
CA GLU A 161 -22.93 30.93 -12.59
C GLU A 161 -24.24 30.36 -12.01
N ASN A 162 -24.73 29.23 -12.53
CA ASN A 162 -25.88 28.53 -11.97
C ASN A 162 -25.62 28.07 -10.52
N LEU A 163 -24.43 27.49 -10.25
CA LEU A 163 -24.05 27.08 -8.90
C LEU A 163 -24.05 28.28 -7.94
N GLU A 164 -23.42 29.41 -8.34
CA GLU A 164 -23.23 30.60 -7.49
C GLU A 164 -24.50 31.41 -7.30
N SER A 165 -25.35 31.49 -8.31
CA SER A 165 -26.53 32.38 -8.31
C SER A 165 -27.82 31.66 -7.99
N LYS A 166 -27.91 30.34 -8.13
CA LYS A 166 -29.15 29.58 -7.94
C LYS A 166 -28.99 28.54 -6.80
N VAL A 167 -28.14 27.53 -7.00
CA VAL A 167 -28.07 26.33 -6.15
C VAL A 167 -27.55 26.64 -4.76
N VAL A 168 -26.41 27.31 -4.63
CA VAL A 168 -25.83 27.68 -3.33
C VAL A 168 -26.73 28.64 -2.54
N PRO A 169 -27.29 29.73 -3.14
CA PRO A 169 -28.25 30.56 -2.43
C PRO A 169 -29.47 29.81 -1.96
N PHE A 170 -30.08 28.95 -2.79
CA PHE A 170 -31.20 28.13 -2.39
C PHE A 170 -30.90 27.22 -1.20
N ALA A 171 -29.73 26.53 -1.21
CA ALA A 171 -29.29 25.70 -0.09
C ALA A 171 -29.18 26.54 1.21
N ARG A 172 -28.60 27.75 1.12
CA ARG A 172 -28.45 28.66 2.28
C ARG A 172 -29.77 29.20 2.79
N GLU A 173 -30.73 29.54 1.91
CA GLU A 173 -32.07 30.03 2.26
C GLU A 173 -32.93 28.96 2.94
N ASN A 174 -32.65 27.66 2.67
CA ASN A 174 -33.38 26.53 3.23
C ASN A 174 -32.60 25.78 4.31
N ASP A 175 -31.51 26.38 4.84
CA ASP A 175 -30.65 25.79 5.90
C ASP A 175 -30.07 24.40 5.53
N ILE A 176 -29.91 24.10 4.24
CA ILE A 176 -29.29 22.86 3.75
C ILE A 176 -27.78 22.95 3.88
N PRO A 177 -27.12 22.10 4.69
CA PRO A 177 -25.67 22.08 4.81
C PRO A 177 -25.00 21.67 3.49
N ILE A 178 -23.82 22.23 3.22
CA ILE A 178 -23.08 21.99 1.98
C ILE A 178 -21.73 21.34 2.28
N ALA A 179 -21.49 20.17 1.73
CA ALA A 179 -20.18 19.54 1.72
C ALA A 179 -19.54 19.65 0.32
N PHE A 180 -18.20 19.77 0.28
CA PHE A 180 -17.44 19.67 -0.96
C PHE A 180 -16.50 18.48 -0.90
N TYR A 181 -16.56 17.59 -1.90
CA TYR A 181 -15.65 16.45 -2.01
C TYR A 181 -14.79 16.52 -3.26
N SER A 182 -13.47 16.67 -3.07
CA SER A 182 -12.49 16.65 -4.15
C SER A 182 -11.90 15.24 -4.33
N LYS A 183 -12.48 14.46 -5.26
CA LYS A 183 -11.95 13.15 -5.69
C LYS A 183 -10.75 13.27 -6.63
N GLU A 184 -10.56 14.44 -7.23
CA GLU A 184 -9.54 14.72 -8.26
C GLU A 184 -8.19 15.20 -7.68
N ASP A 185 -8.07 15.29 -6.36
CA ASP A 185 -6.84 15.63 -5.67
C ASP A 185 -5.82 14.47 -5.72
N PRO A 186 -4.51 14.75 -5.67
CA PRO A 186 -3.86 16.07 -5.73
C PRO A 186 -3.62 16.63 -7.14
N PRO A 187 -3.76 15.87 -8.27
CA PRO A 187 -3.32 16.34 -9.59
C PRO A 187 -4.13 17.54 -10.10
N ASN A 188 -5.41 17.59 -9.78
CA ASN A 188 -6.35 18.61 -10.26
C ASN A 188 -6.81 19.58 -9.15
N TYR A 189 -6.07 19.64 -8.02
CA TYR A 189 -6.37 20.54 -6.90
C TYR A 189 -6.63 21.99 -7.35
N VAL A 190 -5.75 22.55 -8.22
CA VAL A 190 -5.84 23.94 -8.64
C VAL A 190 -7.14 24.24 -9.39
N GLN A 191 -7.65 23.26 -10.14
CA GLN A 191 -8.88 23.41 -10.91
C GLN A 191 -10.11 23.47 -9.98
N PHE A 192 -10.17 22.59 -8.97
CA PHE A 192 -11.39 22.41 -8.19
C PHE A 192 -11.40 23.13 -6.84
N ALA A 193 -10.24 23.57 -6.32
CA ALA A 193 -10.15 24.18 -4.99
C ALA A 193 -11.09 25.38 -4.78
N SER A 194 -11.44 26.11 -5.86
CA SER A 194 -12.35 27.24 -5.75
C SER A 194 -13.79 26.87 -5.36
N LEU A 195 -14.20 25.61 -5.53
CA LEU A 195 -15.52 25.11 -5.11
C LEU A 195 -15.62 24.98 -3.59
N ALA A 196 -14.50 24.70 -2.93
CA ALA A 196 -14.44 24.53 -1.47
C ALA A 196 -14.96 25.74 -0.66
N LYS A 197 -14.93 26.95 -1.26
CA LYS A 197 -15.42 28.18 -0.59
C LYS A 197 -16.93 28.20 -0.30
N PHE A 198 -17.71 27.31 -0.94
CA PHE A 198 -19.16 27.20 -0.72
C PHE A 198 -19.52 26.25 0.39
N ALA A 199 -18.60 25.39 0.81
CA ALA A 199 -18.86 24.29 1.70
C ALA A 199 -18.72 24.69 3.18
N ASP A 200 -19.45 23.98 4.02
CA ASP A 200 -19.35 23.98 5.48
C ASP A 200 -18.33 22.94 5.95
N HIS A 201 -18.05 21.90 5.13
CA HIS A 201 -17.01 20.93 5.33
C HIS A 201 -16.36 20.53 3.99
N VAL A 202 -15.05 20.37 3.96
CA VAL A 202 -14.31 19.93 2.77
C VAL A 202 -13.76 18.54 2.97
N PHE A 203 -14.04 17.67 2.02
CA PHE A 203 -13.43 16.34 1.93
C PHE A 203 -12.45 16.30 0.77
N THR A 204 -11.30 15.68 0.96
CA THR A 204 -10.29 15.44 -0.08
C THR A 204 -9.86 13.98 -0.09
N SER A 205 -9.65 13.40 -1.27
CA SER A 205 -9.09 12.05 -1.39
C SER A 205 -7.60 11.98 -0.98
N ALA A 206 -6.91 13.13 -0.90
CA ALA A 206 -5.47 13.23 -0.70
C ALA A 206 -5.09 13.97 0.58
N VAL A 207 -4.54 13.26 1.57
CA VAL A 207 -4.10 13.84 2.84
C VAL A 207 -3.14 15.02 2.65
N GLU A 208 -2.35 15.02 1.58
CA GLU A 208 -1.41 16.08 1.21
C GLU A 208 -2.11 17.38 0.78
N CYS A 209 -3.40 17.32 0.48
CA CYS A 209 -4.20 18.50 0.13
C CYS A 209 -4.87 19.16 1.35
N VAL A 210 -4.98 18.46 2.49
CA VAL A 210 -5.58 19.02 3.72
C VAL A 210 -4.93 20.36 4.12
N PRO A 211 -3.60 20.48 4.27
CA PRO A 211 -2.99 21.77 4.63
C PRO A 211 -3.18 22.85 3.56
N LYS A 212 -3.31 22.48 2.28
CA LYS A 212 -3.57 23.42 1.19
C LYS A 212 -4.97 24.01 1.27
N TYR A 213 -6.00 23.17 1.54
CA TYR A 213 -7.37 23.64 1.75
C TYR A 213 -7.48 24.51 3.00
N ARG A 214 -6.87 24.09 4.12
CA ARG A 214 -6.83 24.91 5.34
C ARG A 214 -6.24 26.30 5.09
N GLN A 215 -5.11 26.37 4.43
CA GLN A 215 -4.50 27.64 4.03
C GLN A 215 -5.41 28.45 3.09
N TYR A 216 -6.02 27.80 2.08
CA TYR A 216 -6.89 28.47 1.10
C TYR A 216 -8.14 29.05 1.75
N LEU A 217 -8.70 28.36 2.74
CA LEU A 217 -9.93 28.73 3.46
C LEU A 217 -9.64 29.52 4.75
N ASN A 218 -8.37 29.85 5.05
CA ASN A 218 -7.92 30.52 6.27
C ASN A 218 -8.43 29.80 7.55
N ASP A 219 -8.37 28.46 7.57
CA ASP A 219 -8.83 27.59 8.67
C ASP A 219 -10.28 27.81 9.12
N ARG A 220 -11.14 28.39 8.27
CA ARG A 220 -12.56 28.70 8.60
C ARG A 220 -13.51 27.53 8.37
N VAL A 221 -13.10 26.57 7.57
CA VAL A 221 -13.88 25.38 7.20
C VAL A 221 -13.09 24.15 7.57
N PRO A 222 -13.68 23.17 8.26
CA PRO A 222 -13.01 21.90 8.56
C PRO A 222 -12.69 21.15 7.28
N VAL A 223 -11.57 20.43 7.31
CA VAL A 223 -11.07 19.65 6.17
C VAL A 223 -10.69 18.26 6.63
N SER A 224 -11.29 17.24 6.03
CA SER A 224 -11.06 15.83 6.33
C SER A 224 -10.63 15.05 5.08
N VAL A 225 -9.97 13.91 5.30
CA VAL A 225 -9.65 12.95 4.23
C VAL A 225 -10.84 12.01 4.06
N LEU A 226 -11.29 11.85 2.82
CA LEU A 226 -12.32 10.87 2.45
C LEU A 226 -11.75 10.00 1.31
N PRO A 227 -11.27 8.79 1.59
CA PRO A 227 -10.77 7.87 0.57
C PRO A 227 -11.88 7.39 -0.36
N PHE A 228 -11.51 6.80 -1.48
CA PHE A 228 -12.43 6.07 -2.35
C PHE A 228 -13.11 4.91 -1.62
N ALA A 229 -14.20 4.41 -2.19
CA ALA A 229 -14.97 3.32 -1.64
C ALA A 229 -15.47 2.38 -2.74
N VAL A 230 -15.91 1.20 -2.33
CA VAL A 230 -16.61 0.27 -3.19
C VAL A 230 -18.11 0.34 -2.98
N ASN A 231 -18.85 0.27 -4.07
CA ASN A 231 -20.27 -0.03 -4.02
C ASN A 231 -20.44 -1.55 -4.18
N PHE A 232 -20.79 -2.22 -3.11
CA PHE A 232 -20.83 -3.69 -3.09
C PHE A 232 -22.00 -4.30 -3.88
N VAL A 233 -22.96 -3.51 -4.31
CA VAL A 233 -24.00 -3.96 -5.26
C VAL A 233 -23.35 -4.37 -6.59
N HIS A 234 -22.28 -3.70 -7.00
CA HIS A 234 -21.55 -3.97 -8.24
C HIS A 234 -20.21 -4.70 -8.03
N HIS A 235 -19.57 -4.50 -6.86
CA HIS A 235 -18.25 -5.03 -6.55
C HIS A 235 -18.35 -5.99 -5.35
N HIS A 236 -18.52 -7.26 -5.62
CA HIS A 236 -18.65 -8.32 -4.60
C HIS A 236 -17.92 -9.59 -5.06
N PRO A 237 -17.50 -10.49 -4.15
CA PRO A 237 -16.63 -11.61 -4.49
C PRO A 237 -17.37 -12.87 -4.96
N LEU A 238 -18.70 -12.85 -5.16
CA LEU A 238 -19.47 -14.03 -5.52
C LEU A 238 -18.99 -14.61 -6.85
N GLY A 239 -18.60 -15.89 -6.84
CA GLY A 239 -18.06 -16.59 -8.01
C GLY A 239 -16.58 -16.32 -8.31
N SER A 240 -15.90 -15.49 -7.56
CA SER A 240 -14.52 -15.03 -7.86
C SER A 240 -13.45 -16.12 -7.77
N MET A 241 -13.71 -17.22 -7.05
CA MET A 241 -12.71 -18.27 -6.82
C MET A 241 -12.95 -19.55 -7.64
N ARG A 242 -13.73 -19.45 -8.72
CA ARG A 242 -14.00 -20.58 -9.65
C ARG A 242 -12.75 -20.97 -10.41
N HIS A 243 -12.01 -19.99 -10.91
CA HIS A 243 -10.76 -20.22 -11.62
C HIS A 243 -9.60 -20.46 -10.66
N THR A 244 -8.84 -21.50 -10.94
CA THR A 244 -7.63 -21.86 -10.17
C THR A 244 -6.34 -21.54 -10.92
N GLY A 245 -6.44 -20.94 -12.10
CA GLY A 245 -5.31 -20.54 -12.95
C GLY A 245 -4.63 -19.25 -12.49
N CYS A 246 -3.71 -18.78 -13.33
CA CYS A 246 -3.00 -17.51 -13.15
C CYS A 246 -3.16 -16.63 -14.39
N GLU A 247 -4.40 -16.43 -14.84
CA GLU A 247 -4.72 -15.53 -15.94
C GLU A 247 -4.68 -14.08 -15.43
N PHE A 248 -3.95 -13.24 -16.17
CA PHE A 248 -3.78 -11.82 -15.85
C PHE A 248 -4.61 -10.95 -16.78
N VAL A 249 -5.39 -10.05 -16.22
CA VAL A 249 -6.13 -9.07 -16.99
C VAL A 249 -5.72 -7.64 -16.60
N PHE A 250 -5.44 -6.84 -17.60
CA PHE A 250 -5.30 -5.39 -17.49
C PHE A 250 -6.39 -4.72 -18.32
N ALA A 251 -7.20 -3.86 -17.72
CA ALA A 251 -8.15 -3.02 -18.45
C ALA A 251 -7.78 -1.55 -18.27
N GLY A 252 -7.45 -0.87 -19.36
CA GLY A 252 -7.06 0.53 -19.24
C GLY A 252 -6.40 1.09 -20.50
N SER A 253 -5.81 2.25 -20.36
CA SER A 253 -5.18 3.01 -21.43
C SER A 253 -3.67 3.00 -21.34
N TRP A 254 -3.02 2.99 -22.48
CA TRP A 254 -1.62 3.38 -22.60
C TRP A 254 -1.50 4.90 -22.66
N PHE A 255 -0.63 5.48 -21.80
CA PHE A 255 -0.40 6.92 -21.74
C PHE A 255 1.07 7.24 -22.05
N GLU A 256 1.42 7.23 -23.33
CA GLU A 256 2.79 7.54 -23.79
C GLU A 256 3.24 8.94 -23.35
N HIS A 257 2.33 9.90 -23.37
CA HIS A 257 2.64 11.34 -23.26
C HIS A 257 2.43 11.94 -21.86
N LYS A 258 1.69 11.25 -20.97
CA LYS A 258 1.19 11.89 -19.74
C LYS A 258 1.84 11.40 -18.44
N TYR A 259 2.09 10.10 -18.33
CA TYR A 259 2.55 9.46 -17.09
C TYR A 259 3.75 8.53 -17.35
N PRO A 260 5.00 9.07 -17.47
CA PRO A 260 6.17 8.26 -17.83
C PRO A 260 6.50 7.16 -16.82
N GLU A 261 6.29 7.42 -15.51
CA GLU A 261 6.52 6.41 -14.47
C GLU A 261 5.50 5.27 -14.55
N ARG A 262 4.23 5.59 -14.86
CA ARG A 262 3.17 4.60 -15.08
C ARG A 262 3.47 3.72 -16.30
N LYS A 263 3.94 4.33 -17.40
CA LYS A 263 4.38 3.62 -18.60
C LYS A 263 5.52 2.65 -18.28
N SER A 264 6.58 3.13 -17.65
CA SER A 264 7.74 2.31 -17.29
C SER A 264 7.34 1.15 -16.37
N SER A 265 6.41 1.38 -15.45
CA SER A 265 5.89 0.32 -14.58
C SER A 265 5.05 -0.70 -15.33
N ALA A 266 4.20 -0.25 -16.26
CA ALA A 266 3.45 -1.14 -17.13
C ALA A 266 4.37 -2.07 -17.93
N GLN A 267 5.45 -1.51 -18.49
CA GLN A 267 6.45 -2.28 -19.22
C GLN A 267 7.11 -3.34 -18.33
N ARG A 268 7.53 -2.98 -17.11
CA ARG A 268 8.12 -3.95 -16.17
C ARG A 268 7.18 -5.10 -15.85
N ILE A 269 5.91 -4.80 -15.57
CA ILE A 269 4.90 -5.81 -15.24
C ILE A 269 4.62 -6.70 -16.47
N PHE A 270 4.29 -6.10 -17.60
CA PHE A 270 3.91 -6.86 -18.79
C PHE A 270 5.09 -7.67 -19.35
N ASP A 271 6.27 -7.07 -19.48
CA ASP A 271 7.47 -7.76 -19.97
C ASP A 271 7.89 -8.90 -19.04
N GLY A 272 7.75 -8.73 -17.71
CA GLY A 272 8.02 -9.78 -16.74
C GLY A 272 7.06 -10.96 -16.89
N LEU A 273 5.76 -10.70 -17.04
CA LEU A 273 4.75 -11.71 -17.31
C LEU A 273 5.01 -12.46 -18.61
N LEU A 274 5.28 -11.72 -19.70
CA LEU A 274 5.57 -12.32 -21.00
C LEU A 274 6.83 -13.18 -20.97
N SER A 275 7.87 -12.73 -20.25
CA SER A 275 9.11 -13.51 -20.06
C SER A 275 8.87 -14.81 -19.31
N ALA A 276 7.93 -14.81 -18.38
CA ALA A 276 7.54 -15.99 -17.63
C ALA A 276 6.63 -16.95 -18.41
N GLY A 277 6.09 -16.52 -19.55
CA GLY A 277 5.09 -17.26 -20.34
C GLY A 277 3.69 -17.19 -19.74
N ALA A 278 3.40 -16.14 -18.97
CA ALA A 278 2.10 -15.94 -18.35
C ALA A 278 1.01 -15.59 -19.37
N ASP A 279 -0.21 -16.01 -19.10
CA ASP A 279 -1.37 -15.65 -19.88
C ASP A 279 -1.83 -14.23 -19.52
N LEU A 280 -1.48 -13.25 -20.38
CA LEU A 280 -1.80 -11.85 -20.22
C LEU A 280 -2.86 -11.41 -21.25
N THR A 281 -3.94 -10.79 -20.77
CA THR A 281 -4.93 -10.11 -21.62
C THR A 281 -4.95 -8.63 -21.29
N ILE A 282 -4.91 -7.77 -22.32
CA ILE A 282 -4.96 -6.31 -22.20
C ILE A 282 -6.24 -5.82 -22.91
N VAL A 283 -7.22 -5.39 -22.15
CA VAL A 283 -8.42 -4.73 -22.66
C VAL A 283 -8.09 -3.25 -22.88
N ASP A 284 -7.80 -2.86 -24.14
CA ASP A 284 -7.44 -1.49 -24.47
C ASP A 284 -8.67 -0.62 -24.67
N ARG A 285 -8.93 0.22 -23.70
CA ARG A 285 -10.01 1.19 -23.71
C ARG A 285 -9.99 2.13 -24.92
N ASN A 286 -8.85 2.35 -25.55
CA ASN A 286 -8.65 3.34 -26.62
C ASN A 286 -8.41 2.73 -28.01
N LEU A 287 -8.44 1.44 -28.17
CA LEU A 287 -8.13 0.77 -29.44
C LEU A 287 -9.05 1.25 -30.57
N GLU A 288 -10.32 1.50 -30.26
CA GLU A 288 -11.35 1.92 -31.20
C GLU A 288 -11.67 3.43 -31.13
N LEU A 289 -10.75 4.26 -30.59
CA LEU A 289 -10.94 5.70 -30.53
C LEU A 289 -11.20 6.32 -31.90
N ASP A 290 -12.27 7.09 -32.01
CA ASP A 290 -12.59 7.87 -33.20
C ASP A 290 -11.57 9.00 -33.39
N THR A 291 -10.72 8.87 -34.42
CA THR A 291 -9.67 9.83 -34.72
C THR A 291 -10.25 11.18 -35.25
N ALA A 292 -11.47 11.20 -35.74
CA ALA A 292 -12.14 12.45 -36.15
C ALA A 292 -12.46 13.33 -34.93
N LYS A 293 -12.72 12.71 -33.78
CA LYS A 293 -13.03 13.40 -32.53
C LYS A 293 -11.81 13.62 -31.62
N PHE A 294 -10.80 12.75 -31.72
CA PHE A 294 -9.64 12.75 -30.82
C PHE A 294 -8.35 12.95 -31.60
N ALA A 295 -7.95 14.19 -31.82
CA ALA A 295 -6.64 14.50 -32.37
C ALA A 295 -5.52 13.87 -31.51
N LYS A 296 -4.57 13.17 -32.16
CA LYS A 296 -3.43 12.49 -31.52
C LYS A 296 -3.80 11.17 -30.82
N ALA A 297 -4.73 10.40 -31.40
CA ALA A 297 -5.09 9.06 -30.91
C ALA A 297 -3.87 8.09 -30.86
N GLU A 298 -2.84 8.33 -31.66
CA GLU A 298 -1.56 7.59 -31.68
C GLU A 298 -0.84 7.59 -30.32
N ARG A 299 -1.12 8.54 -29.45
CA ARG A 299 -0.52 8.63 -28.10
C ARG A 299 -1.05 7.59 -27.12
N TYR A 300 -2.07 6.85 -27.49
CA TYR A 300 -2.70 5.83 -26.67
C TYR A 300 -2.40 4.42 -27.16
N LEU A 301 -1.67 4.27 -28.25
CA LEU A 301 -1.34 2.96 -28.81
C LEU A 301 -0.34 2.24 -27.90
N PHE A 302 -0.61 0.96 -27.63
CA PHE A 302 0.32 0.10 -26.94
C PHE A 302 1.51 -0.25 -27.83
N PRO A 303 2.72 -0.52 -27.25
CA PRO A 303 3.85 -1.06 -27.99
C PRO A 303 3.49 -2.32 -28.79
N GLU A 304 4.07 -2.45 -29.99
CA GLU A 304 3.75 -3.56 -30.93
C GLU A 304 3.93 -4.97 -30.32
N ARG A 305 4.88 -5.14 -29.40
CA ARG A 305 5.10 -6.42 -28.71
C ARG A 305 3.91 -6.90 -27.89
N TYR A 306 2.96 -6.01 -27.55
CA TYR A 306 1.76 -6.35 -26.84
C TYR A 306 0.56 -6.62 -27.74
N LEU A 307 0.68 -6.42 -29.07
CA LEU A 307 -0.43 -6.66 -30.04
C LEU A 307 -1.09 -8.04 -29.88
N PRO A 308 -0.34 -9.14 -29.66
CA PRO A 308 -0.96 -10.46 -29.48
C PRO A 308 -1.85 -10.59 -28.24
N HIS A 309 -1.81 -9.63 -27.33
CA HIS A 309 -2.50 -9.65 -26.06
C HIS A 309 -3.61 -8.61 -25.96
N LEU A 310 -3.77 -7.75 -27.01
CA LEU A 310 -4.75 -6.68 -27.00
C LEU A 310 -6.14 -7.16 -27.40
N HIS A 311 -7.10 -6.76 -26.58
CA HIS A 311 -8.53 -6.87 -26.87
C HIS A 311 -9.14 -5.46 -26.98
N ARG A 312 -10.17 -5.32 -27.82
CA ARG A 312 -10.96 -4.09 -27.94
C ARG A 312 -11.68 -3.73 -26.63
N PRO A 313 -12.23 -2.50 -26.50
CA PRO A 313 -13.02 -2.12 -25.33
C PRO A 313 -14.16 -3.11 -25.06
N ILE A 314 -14.37 -3.40 -23.77
CA ILE A 314 -15.50 -4.18 -23.26
C ILE A 314 -16.43 -3.21 -22.51
N ASP A 315 -17.72 -3.45 -22.58
CA ASP A 315 -18.69 -2.71 -21.76
C ASP A 315 -18.35 -2.77 -20.28
N HIS A 316 -18.69 -1.73 -19.53
CA HIS A 316 -18.23 -1.60 -18.16
C HIS A 316 -18.76 -2.71 -17.24
N GLU A 317 -20.04 -3.05 -17.35
CA GLU A 317 -20.66 -4.09 -16.51
C GLU A 317 -20.07 -5.46 -16.85
N ALA A 318 -19.99 -5.78 -18.14
CA ALA A 318 -19.38 -7.00 -18.64
C ALA A 318 -17.88 -7.11 -18.26
N LEU A 319 -17.17 -5.99 -18.19
CA LEU A 319 -15.78 -5.96 -17.74
C LEU A 319 -15.66 -6.26 -16.24
N LEU A 320 -16.61 -5.82 -15.41
CA LEU A 320 -16.61 -6.15 -13.98
C LEU A 320 -16.78 -7.67 -13.78
N ASP A 321 -17.70 -8.30 -14.48
CA ASP A 321 -17.90 -9.75 -14.41
C ASP A 321 -16.67 -10.52 -14.89
N LEU A 322 -16.04 -10.08 -15.97
CA LEU A 322 -14.78 -10.66 -16.44
C LEU A 322 -13.66 -10.51 -15.40
N GLN A 323 -13.53 -9.35 -14.77
CA GLN A 323 -12.52 -9.11 -13.75
C GLN A 323 -12.78 -9.90 -12.46
N ARG A 324 -14.04 -10.15 -12.13
CA ARG A 324 -14.46 -11.00 -11.00
C ARG A 324 -14.20 -12.47 -11.25
N LEU A 325 -14.39 -12.94 -12.48
CA LEU A 325 -14.11 -14.32 -12.88
C LEU A 325 -12.60 -14.63 -12.85
N LEU A 326 -11.76 -13.67 -13.27
CA LEU A 326 -10.32 -13.90 -13.42
C LEU A 326 -9.56 -13.71 -12.09
N PRO A 327 -8.65 -14.63 -11.72
CA PRO A 327 -8.03 -14.62 -10.41
C PRO A 327 -7.05 -13.45 -10.19
N VAL A 328 -6.47 -12.87 -11.27
CA VAL A 328 -5.45 -11.82 -11.16
C VAL A 328 -5.78 -10.59 -12.00
N GLY A 329 -5.89 -9.45 -11.34
CA GLY A 329 -6.11 -8.15 -11.97
C GLY A 329 -4.88 -7.23 -11.88
N ILE A 330 -4.59 -6.52 -12.97
CA ILE A 330 -3.50 -5.54 -13.01
C ILE A 330 -4.07 -4.12 -12.93
N ASN A 331 -3.57 -3.34 -11.98
CA ASN A 331 -3.86 -1.90 -11.88
C ASN A 331 -2.60 -1.07 -12.11
N LEU A 332 -2.75 0.12 -12.68
CA LEU A 332 -1.67 1.08 -12.86
C LEU A 332 -2.08 2.47 -12.30
N ASN A 333 -1.50 2.83 -11.16
CA ASN A 333 -1.69 4.13 -10.55
C ASN A 333 -1.02 5.24 -11.36
N SER A 334 -1.71 6.35 -11.56
CA SER A 334 -1.14 7.57 -12.16
C SER A 334 -0.51 8.49 -11.10
N VAL A 335 -0.99 8.41 -9.87
CA VAL A 335 -0.42 9.09 -8.69
C VAL A 335 0.31 8.04 -7.86
N VAL A 336 1.58 8.28 -7.56
CA VAL A 336 2.42 7.27 -6.88
C VAL A 336 2.82 7.68 -5.46
N ASN A 337 2.71 8.96 -5.13
CA ASN A 337 3.28 9.54 -3.90
C ASN A 337 2.24 10.00 -2.88
N SER A 338 0.96 9.74 -3.09
CA SER A 338 -0.09 10.02 -2.10
C SER A 338 -0.24 8.87 -1.11
N GLN A 339 -0.46 9.22 0.16
CA GLN A 339 -0.69 8.24 1.23
C GLN A 339 -2.14 7.79 1.35
N SER A 340 -3.08 8.50 0.74
CA SER A 340 -4.52 8.19 0.82
C SER A 340 -5.22 8.14 -0.53
N MET A 341 -4.60 8.71 -1.59
CA MET A 341 -5.16 8.71 -2.95
C MET A 341 -4.45 7.68 -3.83
N TYR A 342 -5.20 6.76 -4.37
CA TYR A 342 -4.80 5.71 -5.31
C TYR A 342 -5.92 5.49 -6.32
N ALA A 343 -5.69 4.66 -7.35
CA ALA A 343 -6.75 4.34 -8.29
C ALA A 343 -7.86 3.52 -7.61
N ASN A 344 -9.13 3.94 -7.74
CA ASN A 344 -10.26 3.23 -7.11
C ASN A 344 -10.30 1.74 -7.47
N ARG A 345 -9.86 1.40 -8.68
CA ARG A 345 -9.75 -0.01 -9.11
C ARG A 345 -8.96 -0.92 -8.16
N ILE A 346 -8.05 -0.38 -7.35
CA ILE A 346 -7.33 -1.16 -6.33
C ILE A 346 -8.31 -1.80 -5.35
N ILE A 347 -9.28 -1.02 -4.85
CA ILE A 347 -10.23 -1.52 -3.87
C ILE A 347 -11.40 -2.26 -4.55
N GLU A 348 -11.78 -1.87 -5.77
CA GLU A 348 -12.79 -2.56 -6.57
C GLU A 348 -12.36 -3.99 -6.90
N LEU A 349 -11.14 -4.19 -7.41
CA LEU A 349 -10.59 -5.53 -7.70
C LEU A 349 -10.49 -6.39 -6.43
N GLN A 350 -10.08 -5.82 -5.31
CA GLN A 350 -10.03 -6.54 -4.05
C GLN A 350 -11.43 -6.95 -3.57
N ALA A 351 -12.43 -6.08 -3.69
CA ALA A 351 -13.81 -6.39 -3.36
C ALA A 351 -14.38 -7.52 -4.22
N MET A 352 -13.97 -7.58 -5.48
CA MET A 352 -14.33 -8.65 -6.41
C MET A 352 -13.51 -9.94 -6.22
N GLY A 353 -12.72 -10.04 -5.15
CA GLY A 353 -11.95 -11.24 -4.85
C GLY A 353 -10.78 -11.49 -5.80
N THR A 354 -10.19 -10.45 -6.37
CA THR A 354 -9.09 -10.54 -7.35
C THR A 354 -7.75 -10.31 -6.64
N PHE A 355 -6.74 -11.16 -6.90
CA PHE A 355 -5.36 -10.89 -6.55
C PHE A 355 -4.84 -9.71 -7.38
N VAL A 356 -4.39 -8.63 -6.74
CA VAL A 356 -4.05 -7.39 -7.42
C VAL A 356 -2.54 -7.25 -7.60
N VAL A 357 -2.11 -7.08 -8.85
CA VAL A 357 -0.76 -6.63 -9.21
C VAL A 357 -0.81 -5.17 -9.61
N SER A 358 0.06 -4.34 -9.05
CA SER A 358 0.06 -2.90 -9.30
C SER A 358 1.47 -2.31 -9.37
N ASN A 359 1.58 -1.13 -9.95
CA ASN A 359 2.77 -0.32 -9.73
C ASN A 359 2.71 0.35 -8.35
N TYR A 360 3.86 0.77 -7.85
CA TYR A 360 3.97 1.42 -6.56
C TYR A 360 3.02 2.63 -6.42
N ASN A 361 2.36 2.69 -5.27
CA ASN A 361 1.70 3.85 -4.70
C ASN A 361 1.88 3.82 -3.18
N ALA A 362 2.20 4.95 -2.56
CA ALA A 362 2.52 5.01 -1.13
C ALA A 362 1.35 4.56 -0.23
N GLY A 363 0.13 4.98 -0.57
CA GLY A 363 -1.08 4.58 0.16
C GLY A 363 -1.37 3.09 0.00
N VAL A 364 -1.31 2.57 -1.22
CA VAL A 364 -1.51 1.13 -1.47
C VAL A 364 -0.48 0.29 -0.71
N ASN A 365 0.80 0.68 -0.74
CA ASN A 365 1.85 -0.03 -0.01
C ASN A 365 1.61 -0.08 1.50
N SER A 366 1.07 0.99 2.06
CA SER A 366 0.83 1.11 3.51
C SER A 366 -0.46 0.43 3.95
N LEU A 367 -1.54 0.56 3.16
CA LEU A 367 -2.89 0.14 3.54
C LEU A 367 -3.24 -1.28 3.07
N TYR A 368 -2.64 -1.73 1.97
CA TYR A 368 -2.95 -3.00 1.30
C TYR A 368 -1.68 -3.79 1.01
N PRO A 369 -0.99 -4.31 2.02
CA PRO A 369 0.26 -5.06 1.82
C PRO A 369 0.09 -6.29 0.94
N GLN A 370 -1.13 -6.86 0.84
CA GLN A 370 -1.48 -7.97 -0.05
C GLN A 370 -1.46 -7.60 -1.54
N VAL A 371 -1.40 -6.32 -1.91
CA VAL A 371 -1.23 -5.89 -3.31
C VAL A 371 0.22 -6.06 -3.72
N CYS A 372 0.46 -6.89 -4.73
CA CYS A 372 1.80 -7.14 -5.26
C CYS A 372 2.30 -5.95 -6.10
N MET A 373 3.49 -5.43 -5.81
CA MET A 373 4.06 -4.26 -6.49
C MET A 373 5.50 -4.52 -6.97
N PRO A 374 5.70 -5.31 -8.03
CA PRO A 374 7.04 -5.64 -8.53
C PRO A 374 7.76 -4.39 -9.07
N ASP A 375 9.04 -4.21 -8.69
CA ASP A 375 9.84 -3.05 -9.11
C ASP A 375 10.65 -3.30 -10.38
N SER A 376 10.78 -4.56 -10.80
CA SER A 376 11.49 -4.95 -12.02
C SER A 376 10.75 -6.04 -12.79
N SER A 377 11.14 -6.25 -14.06
CA SER A 377 10.60 -7.37 -14.85
C SER A 377 11.00 -8.73 -14.27
N LEU A 378 12.20 -8.82 -13.70
CA LEU A 378 12.65 -10.04 -13.04
C LEU A 378 11.82 -10.34 -11.78
N ASP A 379 11.52 -9.31 -10.97
CA ASP A 379 10.65 -9.50 -9.80
C ASP A 379 9.26 -9.99 -10.22
N MET A 380 8.69 -9.45 -11.32
CA MET A 380 7.40 -9.93 -11.81
C MET A 380 7.47 -11.36 -12.34
N GLU A 381 8.51 -11.69 -13.08
CA GLU A 381 8.75 -13.06 -13.56
C GLU A 381 8.88 -14.04 -12.39
N GLN A 382 9.68 -13.72 -11.39
CA GLN A 382 9.87 -14.55 -10.20
C GLN A 382 8.58 -14.64 -9.38
N THR A 383 7.85 -13.54 -9.24
CA THR A 383 6.53 -13.54 -8.58
C THR A 383 5.60 -14.53 -9.26
N TYR A 384 5.44 -14.44 -10.59
CA TYR A 384 4.59 -15.36 -11.35
C TYR A 384 4.98 -16.84 -11.15
N ARG A 385 6.29 -17.15 -11.23
CA ARG A 385 6.79 -18.52 -11.03
C ARG A 385 6.59 -19.05 -9.61
N ALA A 386 6.53 -18.15 -8.63
CA ALA A 386 6.34 -18.50 -7.23
C ALA A 386 4.86 -18.53 -6.80
N LEU A 387 3.92 -18.01 -7.63
CA LEU A 387 2.49 -18.06 -7.29
C LEU A 387 2.00 -19.49 -7.10
N THR A 388 1.27 -19.69 -6.02
CA THR A 388 0.53 -20.91 -5.72
C THR A 388 -0.93 -20.59 -5.55
N GLN A 389 -1.81 -21.58 -5.70
CA GLN A 389 -3.25 -21.41 -5.41
C GLN A 389 -3.45 -20.80 -4.01
N ARG A 390 -2.71 -21.28 -3.02
CA ARG A 390 -2.78 -20.80 -1.64
C ARG A 390 -2.40 -19.33 -1.54
N SER A 391 -1.25 -18.91 -2.12
CA SER A 391 -0.81 -17.52 -2.03
C SER A 391 -1.75 -16.54 -2.74
N ILE A 392 -2.38 -16.97 -3.84
CA ILE A 392 -3.41 -16.19 -4.53
C ILE A 392 -4.64 -16.04 -3.62
N ARG A 393 -5.16 -17.13 -3.06
CA ARG A 393 -6.32 -17.12 -2.16
C ARG A 393 -6.07 -16.32 -0.88
N ASP A 394 -4.90 -16.43 -0.26
CA ASP A 394 -4.53 -15.62 0.90
C ASP A 394 -4.64 -14.12 0.60
N ALA A 395 -4.12 -13.68 -0.54
CA ALA A 395 -4.21 -12.29 -0.95
C ALA A 395 -5.63 -11.87 -1.35
N GLN A 396 -6.41 -12.74 -2.00
CA GLN A 396 -7.81 -12.50 -2.34
C GLN A 396 -8.67 -12.31 -1.08
N VAL A 397 -8.57 -13.21 -0.10
CA VAL A 397 -9.31 -13.12 1.18
C VAL A 397 -8.90 -11.87 1.95
N ALA A 398 -7.60 -11.57 2.02
CA ALA A 398 -7.12 -10.33 2.65
C ALA A 398 -7.63 -9.07 1.92
N GLY A 399 -7.74 -9.12 0.60
CA GLY A 399 -8.30 -8.05 -0.22
C GLY A 399 -9.80 -7.83 0.01
N ILE A 400 -10.60 -8.92 0.00
CA ILE A 400 -12.03 -8.88 0.31
C ILE A 400 -12.24 -8.28 1.71
N ARG A 401 -11.51 -8.78 2.71
CA ARG A 401 -11.54 -8.25 4.08
C ARG A 401 -11.25 -6.76 4.11
N ALA A 402 -10.17 -6.30 3.46
CA ALA A 402 -9.80 -4.89 3.43
C ALA A 402 -10.87 -4.01 2.75
N ALA A 403 -11.54 -4.52 1.71
CA ALA A 403 -12.60 -3.79 1.03
C ALA A 403 -13.86 -3.62 1.92
N PHE A 404 -14.30 -4.71 2.56
CA PHE A 404 -15.60 -4.72 3.25
C PHE A 404 -15.52 -4.30 4.73
N THR A 405 -14.36 -4.30 5.37
CA THR A 405 -14.27 -3.90 6.78
C THR A 405 -14.57 -2.42 7.01
N ALA A 406 -14.06 -1.51 6.16
CA ALA A 406 -14.21 -0.07 6.35
C ALA A 406 -14.06 0.75 5.06
N ASN A 407 -14.29 0.16 3.88
CA ASN A 407 -14.08 0.85 2.61
C ASN A 407 -15.28 0.76 1.66
N THR A 408 -16.48 0.60 2.21
CA THR A 408 -17.72 0.60 1.41
C THR A 408 -18.26 2.03 1.23
N ALA A 409 -19.14 2.19 0.27
CA ALA A 409 -19.88 3.44 0.05
C ALA A 409 -20.69 3.85 1.29
N PHE A 410 -21.20 2.87 2.03
CA PHE A 410 -21.97 3.09 3.27
C PHE A 410 -21.07 3.71 4.35
N ASP A 411 -19.86 3.18 4.56
CA ASP A 411 -18.88 3.75 5.49
C ASP A 411 -18.53 5.22 5.12
N ARG A 412 -18.53 5.58 3.82
CA ARG A 412 -18.29 6.96 3.38
C ARG A 412 -19.47 7.88 3.65
N ILE A 413 -20.70 7.40 3.44
CA ILE A 413 -21.92 8.16 3.78
C ILE A 413 -21.95 8.42 5.28
N ASP A 414 -21.66 7.41 6.10
CA ASP A 414 -21.61 7.55 7.57
C ASP A 414 -20.53 8.56 7.99
N THR A 415 -19.34 8.51 7.38
CA THR A 415 -18.26 9.48 7.61
C THR A 415 -18.65 10.92 7.23
N ILE A 416 -19.35 11.09 6.10
CA ILE A 416 -19.84 12.41 5.67
C ILE A 416 -20.91 12.91 6.65
N ALA A 417 -21.87 12.08 7.02
CA ALA A 417 -22.94 12.42 7.96
C ALA A 417 -22.36 12.86 9.32
N GLU A 418 -21.46 12.05 9.90
CA GLU A 418 -20.79 12.37 11.17
C GLU A 418 -20.07 13.73 11.10
N ALA A 419 -19.28 13.97 10.05
CA ALA A 419 -18.55 15.22 9.88
C ALA A 419 -19.47 16.44 9.69
N MET A 420 -20.67 16.23 9.15
CA MET A 420 -21.70 17.27 8.98
C MET A 420 -22.65 17.39 10.17
N GLY A 421 -22.52 16.54 11.21
CA GLY A 421 -23.41 16.51 12.38
C GLY A 421 -24.81 15.99 12.06
N LEU A 422 -24.93 15.12 11.05
CA LEU A 422 -26.19 14.51 10.60
C LEU A 422 -26.26 13.04 11.07
N ASP A 423 -27.48 12.55 11.28
CA ASP A 423 -27.71 11.12 11.50
C ASP A 423 -27.88 10.40 10.16
N SER A 424 -26.97 9.49 9.84
CA SER A 424 -27.08 8.68 8.62
C SER A 424 -28.16 7.61 8.71
N GLY A 425 -28.58 7.26 9.92
CA GLY A 425 -29.44 6.10 10.19
C GLY A 425 -28.68 4.78 9.98
N ALA A 426 -27.38 4.77 10.33
CA ALA A 426 -26.59 3.53 10.33
C ALA A 426 -27.20 2.51 11.31
N PRO A 427 -27.30 1.23 10.92
CA PRO A 427 -27.88 0.20 11.76
C PRO A 427 -26.98 -0.15 12.93
N GLU A 428 -27.60 -0.67 14.00
CA GLU A 428 -26.90 -1.25 15.13
C GLU A 428 -27.04 -2.78 15.10
N HIS A 429 -25.92 -3.48 15.13
CA HIS A 429 -25.87 -4.93 15.12
C HIS A 429 -24.99 -5.46 16.24
N THR A 430 -25.33 -6.65 16.74
CA THR A 430 -24.52 -7.39 17.70
C THR A 430 -24.16 -8.77 17.14
N VAL A 431 -22.92 -9.20 17.38
CA VAL A 431 -22.49 -10.57 17.06
C VAL A 431 -22.56 -11.41 18.33
N HIS A 432 -23.32 -12.48 18.30
CA HIS A 432 -23.48 -13.44 19.38
C HIS A 432 -22.64 -14.69 19.12
N ILE A 433 -21.83 -15.10 20.10
CA ILE A 433 -20.97 -16.27 20.01
C ILE A 433 -21.55 -17.39 20.86
N ALA A 434 -21.97 -18.47 20.19
CA ALA A 434 -22.48 -19.68 20.82
C ALA A 434 -21.39 -20.75 21.01
N GLY A 435 -21.59 -21.64 21.97
CA GLY A 435 -20.74 -22.84 22.18
C GLY A 435 -19.46 -22.63 22.98
N LEU A 436 -19.21 -21.42 23.50
CA LEU A 436 -18.06 -21.12 24.35
C LEU A 436 -18.50 -20.89 25.81
N THR A 437 -17.65 -21.29 26.77
CA THR A 437 -17.80 -20.84 28.15
C THR A 437 -17.40 -19.37 28.28
N GLU A 438 -17.84 -18.66 29.32
CA GLU A 438 -17.51 -17.26 29.57
C GLU A 438 -15.99 -16.99 29.46
N SER A 439 -15.17 -17.82 30.11
CA SER A 439 -13.71 -17.70 30.05
C SER A 439 -13.14 -17.94 28.66
N ALA A 440 -13.67 -18.91 27.92
CA ALA A 440 -13.24 -19.18 26.54
C ALA A 440 -13.71 -18.09 25.58
N PHE A 441 -14.86 -17.48 25.83
CA PHE A 441 -15.37 -16.35 25.08
C PHE A 441 -14.47 -15.11 25.22
N GLU A 442 -14.06 -14.75 26.43
CA GLU A 442 -13.17 -13.59 26.64
C GLU A 442 -11.78 -13.83 26.01
N GLU A 443 -11.27 -15.06 26.09
CA GLU A 443 -10.04 -15.43 25.37
C GLU A 443 -10.23 -15.29 23.85
N PHE A 444 -11.28 -15.88 23.29
CA PHE A 444 -11.62 -15.76 21.88
C PHE A 444 -11.77 -14.31 21.44
N ARG A 445 -12.55 -13.51 22.15
CA ARG A 445 -12.79 -12.10 21.87
C ARG A 445 -11.48 -11.30 21.80
N SER A 446 -10.55 -11.57 22.71
CA SER A 446 -9.26 -10.90 22.75
C SER A 446 -8.36 -11.19 21.55
N THR A 447 -8.64 -12.27 20.81
CA THR A 447 -7.90 -12.71 19.62
C THR A 447 -8.54 -12.28 18.30
N GLN A 448 -9.74 -11.66 18.32
CA GLN A 448 -10.45 -11.27 17.10
C GLN A 448 -10.16 -9.84 16.67
N THR A 449 -10.04 -9.62 15.36
CA THR A 449 -9.84 -8.29 14.77
C THR A 449 -11.14 -7.48 14.67
N TYR A 450 -12.29 -8.13 14.77
CA TYR A 450 -13.59 -7.45 14.79
C TYR A 450 -13.71 -6.55 16.03
N THR A 451 -14.06 -5.30 15.82
CA THR A 451 -14.14 -4.27 16.86
C THR A 451 -15.56 -3.87 17.26
N GLY A 452 -16.56 -4.39 16.56
CA GLY A 452 -17.98 -4.13 16.88
C GLY A 452 -18.48 -4.86 18.13
N PRO A 453 -19.74 -4.67 18.51
CA PRO A 453 -20.36 -5.36 19.64
C PRO A 453 -20.31 -6.89 19.48
N MET A 454 -19.79 -7.58 20.51
CA MET A 454 -19.66 -9.04 20.55
C MET A 454 -20.01 -9.53 21.96
N VAL A 455 -20.93 -10.50 22.06
CA VAL A 455 -21.40 -11.06 23.32
C VAL A 455 -21.44 -12.58 23.28
N ALA A 456 -21.26 -13.21 24.45
CA ALA A 456 -21.49 -14.65 24.59
C ALA A 456 -23.00 -14.97 24.57
N LEU A 457 -23.38 -16.01 23.82
CA LEU A 457 -24.74 -16.53 23.83
C LEU A 457 -24.84 -17.69 24.82
N GLU A 458 -25.60 -17.55 25.88
CA GLU A 458 -25.87 -18.62 26.85
C GLU A 458 -26.68 -19.78 26.22
N SER A 459 -26.31 -21.02 26.53
CA SER A 459 -27.01 -22.20 26.03
C SER A 459 -28.47 -22.19 26.50
N GLY A 460 -29.41 -22.13 25.55
CA GLY A 460 -30.83 -22.08 25.82
C GLY A 460 -31.40 -20.66 26.09
N GLY A 461 -30.63 -19.61 25.75
CA GLY A 461 -31.11 -18.23 25.88
C GLY A 461 -32.24 -17.91 24.91
N ASP A 462 -33.37 -17.48 25.47
CA ASP A 462 -34.59 -17.04 24.75
C ASP A 462 -34.53 -15.53 24.38
N SER A 463 -33.32 -15.00 24.14
CA SER A 463 -33.13 -13.58 23.84
C SER A 463 -33.77 -13.21 22.49
N ILE A 464 -34.55 -12.14 22.47
CA ILE A 464 -35.13 -11.57 21.26
C ILE A 464 -34.19 -10.50 20.70
N VAL A 465 -34.03 -10.45 19.38
CA VAL A 465 -33.27 -9.43 18.68
C VAL A 465 -34.03 -8.09 18.74
N ASP A 466 -33.49 -7.13 19.48
CA ASP A 466 -34.06 -5.78 19.63
C ASP A 466 -33.39 -4.76 18.66
N SER A 467 -32.26 -5.14 18.01
CA SER A 467 -31.46 -4.36 17.04
C SER A 467 -32.05 -4.41 15.63
N ASP A 468 -31.37 -3.80 14.66
CA ASP A 468 -31.73 -3.86 13.24
C ASP A 468 -31.42 -5.23 12.59
N GLY A 469 -31.05 -6.22 13.41
CA GLY A 469 -30.71 -7.60 13.08
C GLY A 469 -29.35 -7.96 13.68
N ASP A 470 -29.19 -9.20 14.06
CA ASP A 470 -27.98 -9.72 14.74
C ASP A 470 -27.42 -10.96 14.02
N VAL A 471 -26.16 -11.27 14.29
CA VAL A 471 -25.49 -12.46 13.77
C VAL A 471 -25.16 -13.40 14.92
N VAL A 472 -25.49 -14.68 14.79
CA VAL A 472 -25.07 -15.75 15.70
C VAL A 472 -23.98 -16.58 15.02
N ILE A 473 -22.82 -16.69 15.64
CA ILE A 473 -21.72 -17.58 15.19
C ILE A 473 -21.66 -18.77 16.15
N ASP A 474 -21.83 -19.98 15.61
CA ASP A 474 -21.77 -21.22 16.39
C ASP A 474 -20.38 -21.83 16.34
N LEU A 475 -19.73 -21.85 17.51
CA LEU A 475 -18.40 -22.42 17.74
C LEU A 475 -18.44 -23.69 18.59
N THR A 476 -19.61 -24.33 18.74
CA THR A 476 -19.81 -25.52 19.59
C THR A 476 -18.86 -26.65 19.18
N GLY A 477 -18.05 -27.13 20.13
CA GLY A 477 -17.10 -28.24 19.90
C GLY A 477 -15.92 -27.89 18.99
N ARG A 478 -15.65 -26.58 18.75
CA ARG A 478 -14.57 -26.09 17.87
C ARG A 478 -13.41 -25.52 18.65
N SER A 479 -12.24 -25.52 18.03
CA SER A 479 -11.01 -24.89 18.51
C SER A 479 -10.14 -24.46 17.32
N GLY A 480 -9.16 -23.60 17.56
CA GLY A 480 -8.22 -23.17 16.54
C GLY A 480 -8.81 -22.13 15.59
N PHE A 481 -9.32 -21.04 16.14
CA PHE A 481 -9.90 -19.95 15.37
C PHE A 481 -8.84 -18.93 14.92
N GLY A 482 -8.91 -18.51 13.68
CA GLY A 482 -8.10 -17.40 13.17
C GLY A 482 -8.62 -16.04 13.67
N PRO A 483 -7.77 -15.01 13.61
CA PRO A 483 -8.10 -13.69 14.17
C PRO A 483 -9.19 -12.93 13.38
N ASN A 484 -9.49 -13.34 12.16
CA ASN A 484 -10.41 -12.62 11.28
C ASN A 484 -11.76 -13.34 11.10
N LEU A 485 -12.03 -14.41 11.82
CA LEU A 485 -13.20 -15.24 11.64
C LEU A 485 -14.49 -14.43 11.74
N VAL A 486 -14.64 -13.64 12.81
CA VAL A 486 -15.84 -12.83 13.04
C VAL A 486 -15.97 -11.73 11.97
N GLN A 487 -14.87 -11.07 11.65
CA GLN A 487 -14.86 -10.01 10.64
C GLN A 487 -15.24 -10.53 9.24
N ASP A 488 -14.73 -11.69 8.84
CA ASP A 488 -15.05 -12.29 7.54
C ASP A 488 -16.52 -12.72 7.46
N ALA A 489 -17.05 -13.28 8.55
CA ALA A 489 -18.47 -13.64 8.66
C ALA A 489 -19.38 -12.41 8.51
N VAL A 490 -19.10 -11.34 9.27
CA VAL A 490 -19.86 -10.08 9.19
C VAL A 490 -19.78 -9.47 7.79
N ASN A 491 -18.60 -9.44 7.19
CA ASN A 491 -18.40 -8.89 5.84
C ASN A 491 -19.27 -9.61 4.79
N ALA A 492 -19.55 -10.91 4.95
CA ALA A 492 -20.40 -11.65 4.01
C ALA A 492 -21.83 -11.11 3.97
N PHE A 493 -22.38 -10.70 5.10
CA PHE A 493 -23.72 -10.10 5.18
C PHE A 493 -23.79 -8.66 4.66
N ARG A 494 -22.66 -8.02 4.34
CA ARG A 494 -22.63 -6.71 3.69
C ARG A 494 -23.01 -6.79 2.21
N TYR A 495 -22.64 -7.88 1.53
CA TYR A 495 -22.89 -8.06 0.09
C TYR A 495 -23.85 -9.19 -0.26
N THR A 496 -24.47 -9.84 0.72
CA THR A 496 -25.53 -10.84 0.53
C THR A 496 -26.60 -10.75 1.62
N ASP A 497 -27.80 -11.20 1.29
CA ASP A 497 -28.92 -11.36 2.21
C ASP A 497 -29.20 -12.84 2.53
N VAL A 498 -28.15 -13.66 2.56
CA VAL A 498 -28.29 -15.07 2.93
C VAL A 498 -28.68 -15.26 4.39
N ASP A 499 -29.37 -16.35 4.66
CA ASP A 499 -29.75 -16.73 6.03
C ASP A 499 -28.54 -17.24 6.83
N GLU A 500 -27.59 -17.87 6.14
CA GLU A 500 -26.44 -18.53 6.76
C GLU A 500 -25.16 -18.33 5.94
N VAL A 501 -24.06 -18.09 6.62
CA VAL A 501 -22.70 -18.08 6.07
C VAL A 501 -21.94 -19.27 6.64
N ARG A 502 -21.41 -20.14 5.75
CA ARG A 502 -20.56 -21.26 6.10
C ARG A 502 -19.10 -20.85 5.96
N ILE A 503 -18.33 -20.94 7.03
CA ILE A 503 -16.95 -20.48 7.09
C ILE A 503 -16.00 -21.68 6.89
N LEU A 504 -15.18 -21.62 5.86
CA LEU A 504 -14.29 -22.68 5.43
C LEU A 504 -12.82 -22.22 5.49
N PRO A 505 -11.87 -23.17 5.61
CA PRO A 505 -10.45 -22.87 5.45
C PRO A 505 -10.12 -22.35 4.05
N ILE A 506 -9.13 -21.47 3.93
CA ILE A 506 -8.67 -20.87 2.66
C ILE A 506 -8.23 -21.94 1.63
N ASP A 507 -7.65 -23.05 2.10
CA ASP A 507 -7.12 -24.13 1.25
C ASP A 507 -8.12 -25.25 0.98
N THR A 508 -9.39 -25.06 1.34
CA THR A 508 -10.45 -26.04 1.04
C THR A 508 -10.56 -26.35 -0.46
N ALA A 509 -10.97 -27.59 -0.77
CA ALA A 509 -11.37 -27.98 -2.12
C ALA A 509 -12.84 -27.64 -2.41
N GLU A 510 -13.61 -27.24 -1.41
CA GLU A 510 -15.01 -26.87 -1.59
C GLU A 510 -15.12 -25.50 -2.30
N PRO A 511 -16.23 -25.25 -3.02
CA PRO A 511 -16.49 -23.95 -3.63
C PRO A 511 -16.51 -22.84 -2.58
N LEU A 512 -15.85 -21.72 -2.90
CA LEU A 512 -15.77 -20.54 -2.06
C LEU A 512 -16.43 -19.35 -2.76
N TYR A 513 -17.09 -18.51 -1.98
CA TYR A 513 -17.87 -17.36 -2.46
C TYR A 513 -18.94 -17.79 -3.46
N GLU A 514 -19.59 -18.93 -3.15
CA GLU A 514 -20.68 -19.52 -3.91
C GLU A 514 -21.87 -19.80 -3.00
N TYR A 515 -23.07 -19.69 -3.56
CA TYR A 515 -24.26 -20.21 -2.90
C TYR A 515 -24.20 -21.74 -2.90
N VAL A 516 -24.39 -22.34 -1.74
CA VAL A 516 -24.27 -23.79 -1.55
C VAL A 516 -25.52 -24.36 -0.90
N ASP A 517 -25.74 -25.65 -1.07
CA ASP A 517 -26.81 -26.32 -0.34
C ASP A 517 -26.53 -26.31 1.17
N PRO A 518 -27.54 -26.04 2.02
CA PRO A 518 -27.40 -26.19 3.45
C PRO A 518 -27.01 -27.60 3.83
N ILE A 519 -25.98 -27.72 4.67
CA ILE A 519 -25.53 -29.03 5.17
C ILE A 519 -25.73 -29.01 6.68
N ASP A 520 -26.60 -29.87 7.19
CA ASP A 520 -26.73 -30.14 8.63
C ASP A 520 -25.52 -30.96 9.08
N SER A 521 -24.42 -30.30 9.35
CA SER A 521 -23.19 -30.92 9.81
C SER A 521 -22.76 -30.27 11.11
N ASP A 522 -22.77 -31.00 12.19
CA ASP A 522 -22.18 -30.62 13.48
C ASP A 522 -20.65 -30.35 13.36
N GLN A 523 -20.12 -30.34 12.13
CA GLN A 523 -18.69 -30.23 11.88
C GLN A 523 -18.28 -28.90 11.21
N GLN A 524 -19.17 -27.96 10.98
CA GLN A 524 -18.84 -26.68 10.29
C GLN A 524 -19.07 -25.48 11.19
N ILE A 525 -18.29 -24.41 10.98
CA ILE A 525 -18.52 -23.11 11.61
C ILE A 525 -19.52 -22.38 10.73
N THR A 526 -20.62 -21.93 11.33
CA THR A 526 -21.65 -21.15 10.65
C THR A 526 -21.90 -19.83 11.36
N ALA A 527 -22.24 -18.82 10.57
CA ALA A 527 -22.77 -17.54 11.04
C ALA A 527 -24.20 -17.38 10.48
N THR A 528 -25.17 -17.13 11.34
CA THR A 528 -26.58 -17.08 10.98
C THR A 528 -27.13 -15.68 11.21
N TRP A 529 -27.87 -15.14 10.25
CA TRP A 529 -28.57 -13.86 10.39
C TRP A 529 -29.88 -14.03 11.13
N HIS A 530 -30.12 -13.19 12.12
CA HIS A 530 -31.35 -13.11 12.89
C HIS A 530 -31.98 -11.72 12.75
N PRO A 531 -33.12 -11.60 12.03
CA PRO A 531 -33.78 -10.32 11.86
C PRO A 531 -34.42 -9.80 13.16
N THR A 532 -34.69 -8.52 13.22
CA THR A 532 -35.39 -7.85 14.34
C THR A 532 -36.65 -8.61 14.77
N GLY A 533 -36.79 -8.83 16.04
CA GLY A 533 -37.93 -9.55 16.64
C GLY A 533 -37.88 -11.08 16.57
N SER A 534 -36.82 -11.66 15.96
CA SER A 534 -36.57 -13.11 16.01
C SER A 534 -35.94 -13.52 17.34
N ARG A 535 -35.97 -14.84 17.64
CA ARG A 535 -35.24 -15.39 18.79
C ARG A 535 -33.89 -15.94 18.36
N LEU A 536 -32.84 -15.61 19.10
CA LEU A 536 -31.47 -16.05 18.79
C LEU A 536 -31.28 -17.58 18.91
N GLY A 537 -32.15 -18.26 19.65
CA GLY A 537 -32.15 -19.73 19.82
C GLY A 537 -32.95 -20.50 18.76
N ASP A 538 -33.70 -19.81 17.89
CA ASP A 538 -34.47 -20.45 16.83
C ASP A 538 -33.49 -20.84 15.68
N GLY A 539 -33.43 -22.12 15.35
CA GLY A 539 -32.69 -22.59 14.17
C GLY A 539 -33.30 -22.05 12.88
N VAL A 540 -32.47 -21.86 11.87
CA VAL A 540 -32.94 -21.45 10.54
C VAL A 540 -33.80 -22.57 9.93
N GLY A 541 -34.98 -22.21 9.42
CA GLY A 541 -35.96 -23.15 8.88
C GLY A 541 -35.45 -23.91 7.61
N PRO A 542 -36.20 -24.93 7.16
CA PRO A 542 -35.87 -25.62 5.92
C PRO A 542 -35.99 -24.68 4.72
N GLY A 543 -35.05 -24.76 3.78
CA GLY A 543 -35.02 -23.91 2.59
C GLY A 543 -34.17 -22.66 2.74
N ARG A 544 -33.33 -22.58 3.79
CA ARG A 544 -32.37 -21.50 4.02
C ARG A 544 -31.38 -21.34 2.86
N THR A 545 -31.01 -20.11 2.58
CA THR A 545 -29.93 -19.75 1.64
C THR A 545 -28.61 -19.72 2.37
N THR A 546 -27.59 -20.36 1.82
CA THR A 546 -26.27 -20.49 2.44
C THR A 546 -25.18 -20.03 1.49
N LEU A 547 -24.24 -19.21 1.98
CA LEU A 547 -23.03 -18.78 1.28
C LEU A 547 -21.81 -19.44 1.91
N ALA A 548 -20.94 -20.06 1.13
CA ALA A 548 -19.64 -20.52 1.60
C ALA A 548 -18.58 -19.43 1.41
N ILE A 549 -17.84 -19.10 2.47
CA ILE A 549 -16.72 -18.16 2.42
C ILE A 549 -15.44 -18.79 2.95
N ALA A 550 -14.31 -18.15 2.62
CA ALA A 550 -13.01 -18.49 3.22
C ALA A 550 -12.68 -17.56 4.38
N SER A 551 -12.08 -18.14 5.44
CA SER A 551 -11.44 -17.36 6.51
C SER A 551 -10.15 -18.03 6.99
N ASP A 552 -9.35 -17.26 7.74
CA ASP A 552 -8.12 -17.71 8.38
C ASP A 552 -8.47 -18.64 9.55
N LEU A 553 -8.77 -19.89 9.26
CA LEU A 553 -8.92 -20.93 10.28
C LEU A 553 -7.56 -21.53 10.58
N VAL A 554 -7.26 -21.73 11.86
CA VAL A 554 -6.05 -22.45 12.27
C VAL A 554 -6.23 -23.92 11.92
N LEU A 555 -5.61 -24.34 10.83
CA LEU A 555 -5.65 -25.74 10.41
C LEU A 555 -4.85 -26.62 11.35
N GLU A 556 -5.38 -27.77 11.70
CA GLU A 556 -4.62 -28.85 12.37
C GLU A 556 -3.48 -29.39 11.49
N ARG A 557 -3.60 -29.26 10.17
CA ARG A 557 -2.59 -29.62 9.17
C ARG A 557 -2.33 -28.46 8.21
N VAL A 558 -1.17 -27.87 8.33
CA VAL A 558 -0.57 -27.05 7.26
C VAL A 558 0.23 -28.01 6.38
N GLU A 559 -0.02 -28.05 5.09
CA GLU A 559 0.89 -28.74 4.16
C GLU A 559 2.27 -28.11 4.29
N THR A 560 3.21 -28.87 4.85
CA THR A 560 4.57 -28.40 5.03
C THR A 560 5.26 -28.39 3.67
N ILE A 561 5.74 -27.25 3.25
CA ILE A 561 6.51 -27.11 2.01
C ILE A 561 7.87 -27.75 2.24
N ALA A 562 8.20 -28.80 1.46
CA ALA A 562 9.47 -29.50 1.60
C ALA A 562 10.65 -28.56 1.27
N VAL A 563 11.53 -28.33 2.24
CA VAL A 563 12.82 -27.71 2.06
C VAL A 563 13.87 -28.80 2.07
N THR A 564 14.57 -28.97 0.97
CA THR A 564 15.43 -30.14 0.73
C THR A 564 16.94 -29.82 0.85
N ALA A 565 17.31 -28.54 0.92
CA ALA A 565 18.70 -28.09 0.97
C ALA A 565 19.12 -27.70 2.40
N GLU A 566 20.39 -27.94 2.71
CA GLU A 566 21.00 -27.36 3.92
C GLU A 566 21.08 -25.83 3.77
N PRO A 567 20.69 -25.06 4.79
CA PRO A 567 20.71 -23.61 4.69
C PRO A 567 22.13 -23.04 4.66
N GLU A 568 22.37 -22.15 3.70
CA GLU A 568 23.65 -21.46 3.52
C GLU A 568 23.63 -20.03 4.05
N ILE A 569 22.45 -19.41 4.09
CA ILE A 569 22.27 -18.02 4.52
C ILE A 569 21.13 -17.92 5.53
N SER A 570 21.31 -17.15 6.60
CA SER A 570 20.23 -16.72 7.47
C SER A 570 19.77 -15.31 7.10
N VAL A 571 18.46 -15.14 6.92
CA VAL A 571 17.82 -13.84 6.77
C VAL A 571 17.17 -13.46 8.09
N VAL A 572 17.70 -12.46 8.76
CA VAL A 572 17.19 -11.96 10.06
C VAL A 572 16.13 -10.91 9.81
N VAL A 573 14.90 -11.18 10.25
CA VAL A 573 13.75 -10.28 10.11
C VAL A 573 13.29 -9.82 11.48
N PRO A 574 13.51 -8.54 11.85
CA PRO A 574 13.03 -7.97 13.10
C PRO A 574 11.54 -7.63 12.97
N VAL A 575 10.69 -8.24 13.80
CA VAL A 575 9.23 -8.07 13.71
C VAL A 575 8.69 -7.33 14.93
N TYR A 576 7.80 -6.34 14.71
CA TYR A 576 7.02 -5.70 15.76
C TYR A 576 5.76 -5.06 15.16
N ASN A 577 4.57 -5.61 15.50
CA ASN A 577 3.26 -5.11 15.05
C ASN A 577 3.17 -4.86 13.52
N ASN A 578 3.71 -5.77 12.72
CA ASN A 578 3.84 -5.59 11.28
C ASN A 578 3.58 -6.88 10.48
N GLY A 579 2.75 -7.78 11.03
CA GLY A 579 2.47 -9.10 10.46
C GLY A 579 2.01 -9.10 9.02
N PRO A 580 1.02 -8.29 8.62
CA PRO A 580 0.54 -8.25 7.23
C PRO A 580 1.64 -7.85 6.23
N HIS A 581 2.48 -6.87 6.54
CA HIS A 581 3.63 -6.50 5.70
C HIS A 581 4.67 -7.63 5.67
N LEU A 582 4.94 -8.25 6.83
CA LEU A 582 5.81 -9.42 6.88
C LEU A 582 5.32 -10.51 5.92
N LYS A 583 4.04 -10.91 6.00
CA LYS A 583 3.47 -11.98 5.18
C LYS A 583 3.53 -11.64 3.68
N PHE A 584 2.98 -10.51 3.28
CA PHE A 584 2.72 -10.19 1.87
C PHE A 584 3.84 -9.41 1.17
N LYS A 585 4.81 -8.83 1.89
CA LYS A 585 5.94 -8.09 1.30
C LYS A 585 7.25 -8.81 1.54
N CYS A 586 7.77 -8.75 2.76
CA CYS A 586 9.06 -9.32 3.13
C CYS A 586 9.13 -10.80 2.77
N PHE A 587 8.23 -11.61 3.34
CA PHE A 587 8.26 -13.06 3.19
C PHE A 587 8.02 -13.51 1.75
N GLU A 588 7.05 -12.93 1.05
CA GLU A 588 6.81 -13.23 -0.37
C GLU A 588 8.02 -12.85 -1.25
N SER A 589 8.75 -11.79 -0.91
CA SER A 589 9.96 -11.42 -1.63
C SER A 589 11.11 -12.44 -1.40
N LEU A 590 11.16 -13.06 -0.22
CA LEU A 590 12.11 -14.13 0.07
C LEU A 590 11.67 -15.45 -0.61
N ARG A 591 10.38 -15.78 -0.56
CA ARG A 591 9.81 -17.00 -1.12
C ARG A 591 10.01 -17.11 -2.64
N ARG A 592 9.96 -15.99 -3.36
CA ARG A 592 10.22 -15.94 -4.81
C ARG A 592 11.70 -16.01 -5.19
N SER A 593 12.62 -15.92 -4.23
CA SER A 593 14.06 -15.99 -4.49
C SER A 593 14.50 -17.40 -4.89
N SER A 594 15.49 -17.47 -5.79
CA SER A 594 16.08 -18.74 -6.23
C SER A 594 16.84 -19.49 -5.14
N ILE A 595 17.12 -18.83 -4.02
CA ILE A 595 17.81 -19.43 -2.86
C ILE A 595 16.88 -19.67 -1.67
N PHE A 596 15.56 -19.59 -1.84
CA PHE A 596 14.62 -19.78 -0.73
C PHE A 596 14.85 -21.10 0.02
N ASP A 597 15.06 -22.20 -0.71
CA ASP A 597 15.30 -23.53 -0.13
C ASP A 597 16.66 -23.67 0.58
N ARG A 598 17.58 -22.73 0.33
CA ARG A 598 18.91 -22.63 0.94
C ARG A 598 18.97 -21.53 1.99
N SER A 599 17.87 -20.92 2.34
CA SER A 599 17.75 -19.82 3.29
C SER A 599 17.10 -20.30 4.59
N GLU A 600 17.71 -19.99 5.74
CA GLU A 600 17.08 -20.01 7.04
C GLU A 600 16.46 -18.62 7.28
N ILE A 601 15.16 -18.52 7.56
CA ILE A 601 14.47 -17.27 7.84
C ILE A 601 14.23 -17.17 9.33
N LEU A 602 14.92 -16.23 9.98
CA LEU A 602 14.83 -15.99 11.41
C LEU A 602 13.89 -14.82 11.69
N LEU A 603 12.65 -15.12 12.03
CA LEU A 603 11.64 -14.14 12.43
C LEU A 603 11.79 -13.84 13.92
N ILE A 604 12.27 -12.65 14.26
CA ILE A 604 12.54 -12.25 15.64
C ILE A 604 11.50 -11.22 16.07
N ASP A 605 10.49 -11.71 16.78
CA ASP A 605 9.41 -10.90 17.33
C ASP A 605 9.87 -10.11 18.54
N ASP A 606 9.91 -8.80 18.44
CA ASP A 606 10.29 -7.87 19.50
C ASP A 606 9.18 -7.68 20.55
N GLY A 607 8.25 -8.64 20.66
CA GLY A 607 7.13 -8.63 21.59
C GLY A 607 5.93 -7.88 21.06
N SER A 608 5.44 -8.27 19.88
CA SER A 608 4.26 -7.71 19.25
C SER A 608 3.03 -7.76 20.14
N THR A 609 2.19 -6.75 20.03
CA THR A 609 0.99 -6.51 20.85
C THR A 609 -0.29 -6.44 20.02
N ASP A 610 -0.18 -6.39 18.68
CA ASP A 610 -1.34 -6.49 17.78
C ASP A 610 -1.79 -7.95 17.63
N ILE A 611 -3.03 -8.13 17.21
CA ILE A 611 -3.66 -9.46 17.10
C ILE A 611 -3.09 -10.25 15.90
N ALA A 612 -2.81 -9.57 14.79
CA ALA A 612 -2.47 -10.23 13.54
C ALA A 612 -1.05 -10.79 13.52
N THR A 613 -0.06 -10.09 14.09
CA THR A 613 1.35 -10.47 13.99
C THR A 613 1.67 -11.82 14.61
N PRO A 614 1.25 -12.16 15.85
CA PRO A 614 1.50 -13.47 16.44
C PRO A 614 0.90 -14.63 15.63
N ALA A 615 -0.32 -14.46 15.12
CA ALA A 615 -0.98 -15.48 14.30
C ALA A 615 -0.25 -15.74 12.97
N ILE A 616 0.24 -14.69 12.30
CA ILE A 616 1.03 -14.79 11.07
C ILE A 616 2.37 -15.48 11.34
N LEU A 617 3.04 -15.13 12.44
CA LEU A 617 4.28 -15.80 12.84
C LEU A 617 4.08 -17.30 13.07
N ASP A 618 2.98 -17.69 13.74
CA ASP A 618 2.63 -19.10 13.94
C ASP A 618 2.30 -19.81 12.63
N GLU A 619 1.63 -19.15 11.72
CA GLU A 619 1.33 -19.67 10.37
C GLU A 619 2.62 -19.94 9.61
N LEU A 620 3.54 -18.98 9.53
CA LEU A 620 4.79 -19.11 8.78
C LEU A 620 5.73 -20.17 9.38
N ASP A 621 5.84 -20.24 10.71
CA ASP A 621 6.64 -21.27 11.41
C ASP A 621 6.13 -22.69 11.16
N ARG A 622 4.82 -22.86 11.07
CA ARG A 622 4.21 -24.18 10.77
C ARG A 622 4.31 -24.56 9.30
N ALA A 623 4.13 -23.57 8.39
CA ALA A 623 4.05 -23.84 6.95
C ALA A 623 5.43 -24.10 6.32
N TYR A 624 6.50 -23.51 6.87
CA TYR A 624 7.82 -23.49 6.23
C TYR A 624 8.91 -24.00 7.19
N PRO A 625 9.48 -25.18 6.94
CA PRO A 625 10.49 -25.78 7.83
C PRO A 625 11.80 -24.99 7.91
N ASN A 626 12.06 -24.09 6.97
CA ASN A 626 13.20 -23.18 6.98
C ASN A 626 12.92 -21.84 7.70
N VAL A 627 11.73 -21.66 8.26
CA VAL A 627 11.37 -20.54 9.13
C VAL A 627 11.55 -20.94 10.59
N ARG A 628 12.06 -20.02 11.38
CA ARG A 628 12.18 -20.16 12.85
C ARG A 628 11.77 -18.86 13.51
N VAL A 629 10.91 -18.96 14.50
CA VAL A 629 10.41 -17.80 15.26
C VAL A 629 11.05 -17.76 16.65
N HIS A 630 11.52 -16.56 17.01
CA HIS A 630 11.92 -16.26 18.38
C HIS A 630 11.09 -15.07 18.90
N ARG A 631 10.54 -15.18 20.12
CA ARG A 631 9.66 -14.14 20.69
C ARG A 631 10.25 -13.55 21.95
N PHE A 632 10.26 -12.25 22.05
CA PHE A 632 10.49 -11.51 23.28
C PHE A 632 9.17 -11.28 24.02
N PRO A 633 9.20 -10.97 25.33
CA PRO A 633 8.02 -10.52 26.05
C PRO A 633 7.36 -9.30 25.41
N ALA A 634 6.03 -9.22 25.51
CA ALA A 634 5.23 -8.15 24.93
C ALA A 634 5.71 -6.74 25.32
N GLY A 635 5.61 -5.78 24.38
CA GLY A 635 5.84 -4.36 24.62
C GLY A 635 6.96 -3.70 23.81
N GLY A 636 7.74 -4.49 23.06
CA GLY A 636 8.77 -3.95 22.17
C GLY A 636 9.98 -3.31 22.88
N SER A 637 11.11 -3.20 22.20
CA SER A 637 12.33 -2.52 22.69
C SER A 637 12.49 -1.08 22.16
N GLY A 638 11.54 -0.64 21.31
CA GLY A 638 11.53 0.69 20.72
C GLY A 638 12.35 0.84 19.44
N SER A 639 13.04 -0.21 18.99
CA SER A 639 13.78 -0.24 17.70
C SER A 639 14.09 -1.67 17.24
N ALA A 640 14.52 -1.81 15.98
CA ALA A 640 14.94 -3.08 15.42
C ALA A 640 16.27 -3.64 15.99
N SER A 641 16.96 -2.92 16.90
CA SER A 641 18.27 -3.31 17.40
C SER A 641 18.25 -4.63 18.16
N ARG A 642 17.35 -4.76 19.16
CA ARG A 642 17.24 -5.97 19.99
C ARG A 642 16.97 -7.22 19.14
N PRO A 643 15.94 -7.22 18.27
CA PRO A 643 15.68 -8.40 17.45
C PRO A 643 16.79 -8.68 16.44
N ARG A 644 17.45 -7.67 15.84
CA ARG A 644 18.56 -7.91 14.91
C ARG A 644 19.79 -8.48 15.60
N ASN A 645 20.14 -7.99 16.79
CA ASN A 645 21.22 -8.55 17.61
C ASN A 645 20.93 -10.02 17.97
N LYS A 646 19.70 -10.32 18.40
CA LYS A 646 19.29 -11.69 18.71
C LYS A 646 19.29 -12.60 17.49
N GLY A 647 18.85 -12.11 16.35
CA GLY A 647 18.91 -12.85 15.10
C GLY A 647 20.35 -13.20 14.70
N LEU A 648 21.29 -12.26 14.82
CA LEU A 648 22.72 -12.55 14.60
C LEU A 648 23.26 -13.60 15.57
N GLU A 649 22.89 -13.52 16.85
CA GLU A 649 23.27 -14.52 17.86
C GLU A 649 22.78 -15.93 17.46
N LEU A 650 21.51 -16.03 17.01
CA LEU A 650 20.86 -17.29 16.66
C LEU A 650 21.31 -17.87 15.30
N THR A 651 21.87 -17.06 14.42
CA THR A 651 22.36 -17.46 13.09
C THR A 651 23.41 -18.57 13.22
N ARG A 652 23.26 -19.65 12.43
CA ARG A 652 24.20 -20.78 12.38
C ARG A 652 24.77 -21.02 10.98
N THR A 653 24.20 -20.38 9.97
CA THR A 653 24.61 -20.52 8.58
C THR A 653 25.90 -19.77 8.29
N PRO A 654 26.64 -20.14 7.24
CA PRO A 654 27.87 -19.46 6.84
C PRO A 654 27.71 -17.98 6.54
N TYR A 655 26.54 -17.56 6.08
CA TYR A 655 26.25 -16.20 5.67
C TYR A 655 25.00 -15.64 6.34
N VAL A 656 24.94 -14.32 6.49
CA VAL A 656 23.83 -13.61 7.14
C VAL A 656 23.48 -12.32 6.40
N THR A 657 22.21 -12.01 6.37
CA THR A 657 21.66 -10.71 5.95
C THR A 657 20.50 -10.30 6.84
N TYR A 658 20.02 -9.08 6.65
CA TYR A 658 18.86 -8.52 7.36
C TYR A 658 17.82 -8.06 6.36
N LEU A 659 16.53 -8.17 6.72
CA LEU A 659 15.44 -7.60 5.94
C LEU A 659 14.32 -7.17 6.89
N ASP A 660 13.90 -5.90 6.80
CA ASP A 660 12.78 -5.42 7.61
C ASP A 660 11.44 -5.92 7.04
N PRO A 661 10.42 -6.15 7.89
CA PRO A 661 9.17 -6.78 7.47
C PRO A 661 8.33 -5.97 6.48
N ASP A 662 8.58 -4.65 6.38
CA ASP A 662 7.92 -3.74 5.45
C ASP A 662 8.71 -3.50 4.15
N ASN A 663 9.85 -4.18 3.97
CA ASN A 663 10.72 -4.07 2.82
C ASN A 663 10.78 -5.37 2.01
N GLU A 664 11.38 -5.32 0.83
CA GLU A 664 11.52 -6.47 -0.06
C GLU A 664 12.95 -6.62 -0.56
N GLN A 665 13.42 -7.87 -0.68
CA GLN A 665 14.53 -8.13 -1.58
C GLN A 665 14.05 -8.02 -3.03
N THR A 666 14.94 -7.61 -3.96
CA THR A 666 14.58 -7.40 -5.37
C THR A 666 15.68 -7.93 -6.29
N ASN A 667 15.33 -8.29 -7.52
CA ASN A 667 16.25 -8.80 -8.55
C ASN A 667 17.05 -10.03 -8.13
N ASP A 668 16.48 -10.89 -7.31
CA ASP A 668 17.18 -12.04 -6.71
C ASP A 668 18.51 -11.67 -6.05
N GLY A 669 18.52 -10.52 -5.42
CA GLY A 669 19.74 -9.82 -5.00
C GLY A 669 20.55 -10.59 -3.97
N TYR A 670 19.87 -11.29 -3.03
CA TYR A 670 20.56 -12.08 -2.02
C TYR A 670 21.26 -13.31 -2.64
N ALA A 671 20.70 -13.92 -3.68
CA ALA A 671 21.36 -14.99 -4.43
C ALA A 671 22.65 -14.49 -5.10
N LEU A 672 22.57 -13.32 -5.74
CA LEU A 672 23.75 -12.69 -6.36
C LEU A 672 24.84 -12.39 -5.32
N LEU A 673 24.48 -11.79 -4.19
CA LEU A 673 25.46 -11.45 -3.16
C LEU A 673 26.03 -12.69 -2.47
N LEU A 674 25.21 -13.72 -2.22
CA LEU A 674 25.63 -15.00 -1.66
C LEU A 674 26.70 -15.66 -2.55
N GLN A 675 26.45 -15.70 -3.85
CA GLN A 675 27.43 -16.20 -4.82
C GLN A 675 28.74 -15.41 -4.74
N MET A 676 28.68 -14.08 -4.74
CA MET A 676 29.86 -13.22 -4.68
C MET A 676 30.71 -13.46 -3.42
N VAL A 677 30.06 -13.58 -2.24
CA VAL A 677 30.77 -13.79 -0.97
C VAL A 677 31.37 -15.19 -0.93
N GLY A 678 30.62 -16.20 -1.36
CA GLY A 678 31.07 -17.60 -1.35
C GLY A 678 32.22 -17.88 -2.29
N GLU A 679 32.17 -17.38 -3.53
CA GLU A 679 33.21 -17.65 -4.52
C GLU A 679 34.54 -16.94 -4.23
N ARG A 680 34.50 -15.72 -3.67
CA ARG A 680 35.67 -14.86 -3.52
C ARG A 680 36.17 -14.67 -2.09
N GLY A 681 35.44 -15.22 -1.10
CA GLY A 681 35.79 -15.09 0.31
C GLY A 681 35.83 -13.64 0.79
N PHE A 682 34.83 -12.86 0.41
CA PHE A 682 34.67 -11.50 0.91
C PHE A 682 34.12 -11.50 2.34
N ASP A 683 34.49 -10.50 3.14
CA ASP A 683 33.90 -10.26 4.46
C ASP A 683 32.39 -9.97 4.32
N PHE A 684 32.01 -9.16 3.32
CA PHE A 684 30.64 -8.98 2.86
C PHE A 684 30.60 -8.55 1.39
N ALA A 685 29.46 -8.73 0.75
CA ALA A 685 29.13 -8.11 -0.54
C ALA A 685 27.92 -7.20 -0.40
N ILE A 686 27.89 -6.08 -1.10
CA ILE A 686 26.84 -5.06 -1.04
C ILE A 686 26.40 -4.62 -2.43
N GLY A 687 25.08 -4.40 -2.58
CA GLY A 687 24.50 -3.87 -3.80
C GLY A 687 23.85 -2.50 -3.62
N ASN A 688 23.30 -1.97 -4.70
CA ASN A 688 22.46 -0.78 -4.64
C ASN A 688 21.11 -1.11 -4.02
N MET A 689 20.33 -0.08 -3.70
CA MET A 689 18.94 -0.25 -3.24
C MET A 689 18.00 0.71 -3.97
N VAL A 690 16.76 0.32 -4.13
CA VAL A 690 15.66 1.19 -4.54
C VAL A 690 15.04 1.81 -3.29
N ARG A 691 14.73 3.07 -3.34
CA ARG A 691 14.02 3.76 -2.29
C ARG A 691 12.80 4.47 -2.85
N PHE A 692 11.65 4.15 -2.29
CA PHE A 692 10.39 4.84 -2.54
C PHE A 692 10.12 5.83 -1.40
N LYS A 693 10.06 7.11 -1.72
CA LYS A 693 9.61 8.18 -0.82
C LYS A 693 8.55 9.02 -1.54
N GLN A 694 8.91 10.13 -2.16
CA GLN A 694 8.03 10.87 -3.09
C GLN A 694 8.16 10.35 -4.52
N ASN A 695 9.34 9.88 -4.87
CA ASN A 695 9.67 9.27 -6.16
C ASN A 695 10.54 8.06 -5.93
N ARG A 696 10.57 7.17 -6.92
CA ARG A 696 11.52 6.07 -6.98
C ARG A 696 12.93 6.61 -7.19
N THR A 697 13.86 6.25 -6.33
CA THR A 697 15.27 6.65 -6.43
C THR A 697 16.17 5.45 -6.19
N THR A 698 17.30 5.39 -6.89
CA THR A 698 18.34 4.37 -6.64
C THR A 698 19.41 4.95 -5.72
N VAL A 699 19.61 4.33 -4.58
CA VAL A 699 20.75 4.61 -3.69
C VAL A 699 21.93 3.80 -4.16
N LYS A 700 22.97 4.50 -4.62
CA LYS A 700 24.13 3.90 -5.32
C LYS A 700 25.25 3.54 -4.36
N ASN A 701 25.04 2.55 -3.47
CA ASN A 701 26.06 2.09 -2.51
C ASN A 701 27.37 1.68 -3.20
N ALA A 702 27.28 0.87 -4.26
CA ALA A 702 28.44 0.45 -5.02
C ALA A 702 29.22 1.64 -5.62
N GLY A 703 28.52 2.67 -6.09
CA GLY A 703 29.16 3.87 -6.62
C GLY A 703 29.92 4.71 -5.58
N ILE A 704 29.41 4.70 -4.33
CA ILE A 704 30.06 5.38 -3.20
C ILE A 704 31.32 4.63 -2.76
N LEU A 705 31.28 3.28 -2.74
CA LEU A 705 32.37 2.45 -2.29
C LEU A 705 33.45 2.18 -3.37
N ARG A 706 33.09 2.26 -4.66
CA ARG A 706 34.02 1.98 -5.76
C ARG A 706 35.35 2.74 -5.68
N PRO A 707 35.41 4.02 -5.27
CA PRO A 707 36.71 4.73 -5.18
C PRO A 707 37.67 4.23 -4.10
N VAL A 708 37.22 3.37 -3.19
CA VAL A 708 38.02 2.84 -2.05
C VAL A 708 38.14 1.33 -2.07
N VAL A 709 37.67 0.67 -3.13
CA VAL A 709 37.73 -0.79 -3.30
C VAL A 709 38.52 -1.12 -4.57
N GLY A 710 39.58 -1.88 -4.42
CA GLY A 710 40.40 -2.39 -5.55
C GLY A 710 39.62 -3.40 -6.42
N ASP A 711 40.13 -3.73 -7.57
CA ASP A 711 39.50 -4.69 -8.52
C ASP A 711 39.39 -6.11 -7.93
N ASP A 712 40.27 -6.46 -7.02
CA ASP A 712 40.26 -7.72 -6.23
C ASP A 712 39.36 -7.69 -5.00
N GLY A 713 38.69 -6.57 -4.75
CA GLY A 713 37.80 -6.32 -3.63
C GLY A 713 38.51 -5.86 -2.35
N VAL A 714 39.85 -5.68 -2.37
CA VAL A 714 40.58 -5.18 -1.20
C VAL A 714 40.21 -3.74 -0.92
N LEU A 715 39.88 -3.45 0.33
CA LEU A 715 39.60 -2.09 0.80
C LEU A 715 40.92 -1.34 1.00
N GLU A 716 40.94 -0.09 0.56
CA GLU A 716 42.03 0.84 0.85
C GLU A 716 42.04 1.24 2.33
N ASP A 717 43.23 1.59 2.83
CA ASP A 717 43.38 2.15 4.14
C ASP A 717 42.50 3.40 4.31
N ASN A 718 41.90 3.57 5.48
CA ASN A 718 40.97 4.69 5.77
C ASN A 718 39.73 4.78 4.85
N ALA A 719 39.26 3.67 4.29
CA ALA A 719 38.09 3.62 3.42
C ALA A 719 36.87 4.35 4.02
N LEU A 720 36.58 4.11 5.31
CA LEU A 720 35.45 4.74 6.01
C LEU A 720 35.53 6.27 6.00
N SER A 721 36.70 6.83 6.30
CA SER A 721 36.95 8.26 6.26
C SER A 721 36.90 8.83 4.83
N ARG A 722 37.42 8.08 3.83
CA ARG A 722 37.39 8.49 2.42
C ARG A 722 35.99 8.54 1.84
N VAL A 723 35.09 7.64 2.24
CA VAL A 723 33.66 7.70 1.87
C VAL A 723 32.87 8.66 2.79
N LYS A 724 33.58 9.49 3.57
CA LYS A 724 32.97 10.50 4.45
C LYS A 724 31.91 9.94 5.40
N PHE A 725 32.16 8.75 5.94
CA PHE A 725 31.28 8.05 6.87
C PHE A 725 29.82 7.93 6.35
N GLN A 726 29.65 7.75 5.04
CA GLN A 726 28.32 7.60 4.43
C GLN A 726 27.59 6.38 5.01
N PRO A 727 26.36 6.54 5.48
CA PRO A 727 25.56 5.43 5.94
C PRO A 727 25.08 4.58 4.76
N MET A 728 25.03 3.27 4.95
CA MET A 728 24.44 2.33 4.00
C MET A 728 23.55 1.35 4.73
N SER A 729 22.55 0.82 4.04
CA SER A 729 21.62 -0.15 4.62
C SER A 729 22.29 -1.52 4.73
N ILE A 730 22.21 -2.12 5.91
CA ILE A 730 22.62 -3.52 6.13
C ILE A 730 21.67 -4.53 5.47
N GLN A 731 20.52 -4.10 5.01
CA GLN A 731 19.59 -4.92 4.23
C GLN A 731 20.01 -5.07 2.76
N ALA A 732 20.98 -4.27 2.31
CA ALA A 732 21.52 -4.29 0.96
C ALA A 732 22.85 -5.08 0.86
N LEU A 733 23.17 -5.93 1.83
CA LEU A 733 24.41 -6.71 1.87
C LEU A 733 24.17 -8.15 2.36
N VAL A 734 25.13 -9.03 2.03
CA VAL A 734 25.29 -10.35 2.63
C VAL A 734 26.69 -10.43 3.22
N ALA A 735 26.81 -10.84 4.48
CA ALA A 735 28.06 -10.91 5.21
C ALA A 735 28.45 -12.35 5.58
N ASN A 736 29.74 -12.63 5.72
CA ASN A 736 30.24 -13.85 6.34
C ASN A 736 29.89 -13.82 7.84
N THR A 737 29.22 -14.85 8.32
CA THR A 737 28.68 -14.89 9.70
C THR A 737 29.81 -14.98 10.74
N GLU A 738 30.82 -15.82 10.51
CA GLU A 738 31.93 -16.00 11.44
C GLU A 738 32.74 -14.69 11.58
N TRP A 739 33.06 -14.07 10.45
CA TRP A 739 33.72 -12.76 10.46
C TRP A 739 32.88 -11.73 11.23
N LEU A 740 31.61 -11.59 10.90
CA LEU A 740 30.75 -10.57 11.53
C LEU A 740 30.62 -10.79 13.05
N LYS A 741 30.43 -12.03 13.49
CA LYS A 741 30.40 -12.38 14.93
C LYS A 741 31.73 -12.14 15.64
N SER A 742 32.86 -12.37 14.96
CA SER A 742 34.18 -12.14 15.51
C SER A 742 34.48 -10.69 15.85
N LEU A 743 33.78 -9.74 15.23
CA LEU A 743 33.91 -8.31 15.47
C LEU A 743 33.39 -7.89 16.88
N GLY A 744 32.47 -8.67 17.46
CA GLY A 744 31.81 -8.31 18.73
C GLY A 744 30.99 -7.02 18.71
N ILE A 745 30.61 -6.55 17.52
CA ILE A 745 29.80 -5.33 17.36
C ILE A 745 28.31 -5.62 17.54
N TYR A 746 27.57 -4.64 18.00
CA TYR A 746 26.13 -4.72 18.23
C TYR A 746 25.42 -3.42 17.84
N GLN A 747 24.08 -3.52 17.66
CA GLN A 747 23.23 -2.36 17.43
C GLN A 747 22.68 -1.86 18.78
N PRO A 748 22.85 -0.55 19.14
CA PRO A 748 22.37 -0.02 20.42
C PRO A 748 20.85 -0.18 20.57
N ILE A 749 20.42 -0.80 21.69
CA ILE A 749 18.99 -1.11 21.92
C ILE A 749 18.20 0.18 22.16
N GLY A 750 17.01 0.27 21.55
CA GLY A 750 16.14 1.44 21.61
C GLY A 750 16.55 2.60 20.71
N ALA A 751 17.72 2.52 20.06
CA ALA A 751 18.21 3.57 19.17
C ALA A 751 17.59 3.52 17.77
N VAL A 752 17.53 4.67 17.10
CA VAL A 752 17.16 4.81 15.68
C VAL A 752 18.40 5.20 14.88
N GLY A 753 18.52 4.68 13.65
CA GLY A 753 19.70 4.89 12.80
C GLY A 753 20.85 3.92 13.10
N GLN A 754 20.57 2.89 13.87
CA GLN A 754 21.52 1.88 14.34
C GLN A 754 22.17 1.09 13.20
N ASP A 755 21.44 0.81 12.12
CA ASP A 755 21.95 0.14 10.91
C ASP A 755 23.09 0.93 10.25
N SER A 756 23.00 2.23 10.25
CA SER A 756 24.04 3.11 9.72
C SER A 756 25.34 3.04 10.52
N TYR A 757 25.24 3.00 11.85
CA TYR A 757 26.38 2.87 12.74
C TYR A 757 27.01 1.46 12.65
N PHE A 758 26.15 0.45 12.66
CA PHE A 758 26.58 -0.94 12.50
C PHE A 758 27.34 -1.15 11.17
N PHE A 759 26.83 -0.59 10.07
CA PHE A 759 27.53 -0.61 8.77
C PHE A 759 28.89 0.12 8.84
N GLN A 760 28.98 1.26 9.52
CA GLN A 760 30.26 1.98 9.66
C GLN A 760 31.32 1.13 10.38
N GLN A 761 30.92 0.40 11.44
CA GLN A 761 31.81 -0.53 12.13
C GLN A 761 32.20 -1.71 11.23
N MET A 762 31.24 -2.30 10.50
CA MET A 762 31.55 -3.35 9.51
C MET A 762 32.56 -2.88 8.47
N LEU A 763 32.36 -1.71 7.86
CA LEU A 763 33.27 -1.17 6.85
C LEU A 763 34.66 -0.86 7.41
N PHE A 764 34.76 -0.41 8.65
CA PHE A 764 36.03 -0.15 9.31
C PHE A 764 36.87 -1.43 9.51
N HIS A 765 36.23 -2.54 9.83
CA HIS A 765 36.90 -3.81 10.10
C HIS A 765 37.07 -4.69 8.85
N ALA A 766 36.35 -4.41 7.77
CA ALA A 766 36.44 -5.19 6.56
C ALA A 766 37.78 -5.03 5.84
N ARG A 767 38.26 -6.10 5.25
CA ARG A 767 39.50 -6.15 4.45
C ARG A 767 39.16 -6.31 2.97
N ARG A 768 38.15 -7.12 2.66
CA ARG A 768 37.74 -7.42 1.29
C ARG A 768 36.21 -7.40 1.17
N ILE A 769 35.70 -6.61 0.23
CA ILE A 769 34.26 -6.52 -0.03
C ILE A 769 33.93 -6.68 -1.50
N GLY A 770 32.75 -7.25 -1.76
CA GLY A 770 32.19 -7.35 -3.09
C GLY A 770 31.21 -6.21 -3.38
N LEU A 771 31.22 -5.67 -4.62
CA LEU A 771 30.33 -4.59 -5.03
C LEU A 771 29.52 -4.98 -6.27
N THR A 772 28.21 -4.77 -6.24
CA THR A 772 27.38 -4.84 -7.44
C THR A 772 26.54 -3.57 -7.60
N SER A 773 26.33 -3.13 -8.84
CA SER A 773 25.43 -2.02 -9.15
C SER A 773 23.97 -2.44 -9.23
N THR A 774 23.68 -3.73 -9.16
CA THR A 774 22.31 -4.25 -9.14
C THR A 774 21.58 -3.77 -7.89
N PRO A 775 20.37 -3.21 -8.00
CA PRO A 775 19.50 -3.01 -6.85
C PRO A 775 19.08 -4.37 -6.30
N ILE A 776 19.29 -4.59 -5.03
CA ILE A 776 19.02 -5.87 -4.36
C ILE A 776 18.01 -5.78 -3.22
N HIS A 777 17.65 -4.57 -2.85
CA HIS A 777 16.75 -4.26 -1.76
C HIS A 777 15.86 -3.08 -2.13
N THR A 778 14.57 -3.20 -1.85
CA THR A 778 13.58 -2.13 -2.00
C THR A 778 13.15 -1.65 -0.62
N TYR A 779 13.38 -0.35 -0.37
CA TYR A 779 13.03 0.33 0.88
C TYR A 779 11.83 1.27 0.68
N TYR A 780 10.77 1.05 1.42
CA TYR A 780 9.54 1.84 1.42
C TYR A 780 9.57 2.88 2.54
N ALA A 781 10.06 4.08 2.23
CA ALA A 781 10.28 5.16 3.22
C ALA A 781 9.00 5.91 3.65
N ALA A 782 7.86 5.65 2.99
CA ALA A 782 6.60 6.37 3.21
C ALA A 782 5.55 5.54 3.96
N VAL A 783 5.95 4.46 4.63
CA VAL A 783 5.02 3.65 5.44
C VAL A 783 4.51 4.47 6.62
N THR A 784 3.21 4.50 6.81
CA THR A 784 2.55 5.13 7.96
C THR A 784 3.04 4.42 9.24
N ASN A 785 3.27 5.14 10.32
CA ASN A 785 3.80 4.63 11.60
C ASN A 785 5.30 4.29 11.63
N SER A 786 6.09 4.65 10.60
CA SER A 786 7.55 4.56 10.71
C SER A 786 8.06 5.49 11.82
N THR A 787 8.92 4.95 12.70
CA THR A 787 9.50 5.70 13.84
C THR A 787 10.31 6.94 13.42
N VAL A 788 10.69 7.04 12.15
CA VAL A 788 11.43 8.18 11.59
C VAL A 788 10.53 9.28 11.01
N ASN A 789 9.22 9.08 10.97
CA ASN A 789 8.26 10.01 10.37
C ASN A 789 7.51 10.87 11.41
N ALA A 790 7.43 10.45 12.67
CA ALA A 790 6.87 11.24 13.77
C ALA A 790 7.97 12.11 14.39
N ILE A 791 8.01 13.41 14.05
CA ILE A 791 9.04 14.34 14.51
C ILE A 791 8.57 15.09 15.75
N GLY A 792 9.32 14.94 16.84
CA GLY A 792 9.12 15.55 18.13
C GLY A 792 10.29 15.21 19.06
N PRO A 793 10.28 15.57 20.35
CA PRO A 793 11.36 15.30 21.31
C PRO A 793 11.78 13.82 21.33
N ARG A 794 10.81 12.89 21.34
CA ARG A 794 11.04 11.44 21.31
C ARG A 794 11.88 10.96 20.11
N PHE A 795 11.74 11.62 18.95
CA PHE A 795 12.56 11.29 17.77
C PHE A 795 14.04 11.54 18.07
N TYR A 796 14.40 12.68 18.64
CA TYR A 796 15.79 13.03 18.95
C TYR A 796 16.33 12.23 20.14
N GLU A 797 15.53 11.96 21.16
CA GLU A 797 15.90 11.13 22.31
C GLU A 797 16.38 9.73 21.88
N LYS A 798 15.70 9.11 20.90
CA LYS A 798 16.08 7.80 20.39
C LYS A 798 17.45 7.78 19.68
N TYR A 799 18.00 8.93 19.32
CA TYR A 799 19.35 9.03 18.77
C TYR A 799 20.43 9.16 19.87
N LEU A 800 20.10 9.52 21.10
CA LEU A 800 21.09 9.73 22.16
C LEU A 800 21.97 8.49 22.42
N PRO A 801 21.42 7.28 22.64
CA PRO A 801 22.25 6.09 22.84
C PRO A 801 23.14 5.79 21.64
N LEU A 802 22.63 6.04 20.41
CA LEU A 802 23.38 5.79 19.19
C LEU A 802 24.58 6.74 19.06
N GLU A 803 24.35 8.05 19.26
CA GLU A 803 25.40 9.06 19.06
C GLU A 803 26.44 9.04 20.18
N GLU A 804 26.04 8.62 21.39
CA GLU A 804 26.95 8.35 22.50
C GLU A 804 27.90 7.20 22.16
N ASP A 805 27.37 6.04 21.80
CA ASP A 805 28.15 4.85 21.40
C ASP A 805 29.04 5.14 20.19
N ARG A 806 28.48 5.80 19.16
CA ARG A 806 29.23 6.15 17.94
C ARG A 806 30.40 7.05 18.25
N SER A 807 30.19 8.09 19.06
CA SER A 807 31.26 9.04 19.39
C SER A 807 32.36 8.41 20.25
N ALA A 808 31.98 7.49 21.15
CA ALA A 808 32.91 6.71 21.96
C ALA A 808 33.77 5.79 21.07
N TRP A 809 33.15 5.03 20.19
CA TRP A 809 33.84 4.16 19.23
C TRP A 809 34.75 4.96 18.30
N LEU A 810 34.29 6.09 17.75
CA LEU A 810 35.11 6.97 16.88
C LEU A 810 36.37 7.49 17.59
N ARG A 811 36.28 7.75 18.91
CA ARG A 811 37.45 8.11 19.74
C ARG A 811 38.42 6.95 19.92
N GLU A 812 37.88 5.78 20.23
CA GLU A 812 38.66 4.56 20.41
C GLU A 812 39.48 4.21 19.16
N VAL A 813 38.84 4.29 17.97
CA VAL A 813 39.51 3.95 16.70
C VAL A 813 40.26 5.12 16.07
N GLY A 814 40.34 6.30 16.74
CA GLY A 814 41.08 7.46 16.27
C GLY A 814 40.48 8.23 15.10
N LEU A 815 39.18 8.07 14.83
CA LEU A 815 38.50 8.69 13.68
C LEU A 815 37.57 9.87 14.05
N LEU A 816 37.51 10.27 15.32
CA LEU A 816 36.57 11.31 15.77
C LEU A 816 36.79 12.66 15.09
N GLU A 817 38.08 13.09 14.94
CA GLU A 817 38.42 14.36 14.30
C GLU A 817 38.03 14.34 12.83
N ASP A 818 38.29 13.22 12.13
CA ASP A 818 37.91 13.01 10.76
C ASP A 818 36.38 13.06 10.55
N TYR A 819 35.63 12.42 11.46
CA TYR A 819 34.16 12.47 11.46
C TYR A 819 33.65 13.89 11.66
N ASN A 820 34.18 14.62 12.65
CA ASN A 820 33.85 16.01 12.93
C ASN A 820 34.12 16.93 11.74
N ALA A 821 35.20 16.69 10.99
CA ALA A 821 35.57 17.47 9.83
C ALA A 821 34.74 17.15 8.58
N LYS A 822 34.40 15.88 8.36
CA LYS A 822 33.87 15.41 7.07
C LYS A 822 32.38 15.09 7.10
N ARG A 823 31.82 14.75 8.26
CA ARG A 823 30.46 14.20 8.35
C ARG A 823 29.52 14.92 9.33
N LEU A 824 29.97 15.32 10.50
CA LEU A 824 29.10 15.76 11.58
C LEU A 824 28.19 16.93 11.17
N GLU A 825 28.75 18.03 10.64
CA GLU A 825 27.94 19.19 10.25
C GLU A 825 26.91 18.89 9.17
N PRO A 826 27.29 18.27 8.02
CA PRO A 826 26.30 17.89 7.02
C PRO A 826 25.22 16.93 7.54
N PHE A 827 25.56 16.03 8.46
CA PHE A 827 24.62 15.11 9.08
C PHE A 827 23.66 15.84 10.01
N VAL A 828 24.16 16.63 10.96
CA VAL A 828 23.31 17.38 11.90
C VAL A 828 22.37 18.33 11.15
N LYS A 829 22.88 19.08 10.18
CA LYS A 829 22.06 19.99 9.37
C LYS A 829 21.01 19.25 8.55
N GLY A 830 21.44 18.28 7.77
CA GLY A 830 20.58 17.57 6.80
C GLY A 830 19.62 16.56 7.42
N TRP A 831 19.92 16.06 8.62
CA TRP A 831 19.10 15.03 9.25
C TRP A 831 18.34 15.54 10.49
N PHE A 832 18.95 16.36 11.34
CA PHE A 832 18.29 16.82 12.55
C PHE A 832 17.64 18.21 12.37
N VAL A 833 18.40 19.22 11.93
CA VAL A 833 17.88 20.59 11.86
C VAL A 833 16.77 20.75 10.83
N GLN A 834 16.91 20.15 9.64
CA GLN A 834 15.85 20.20 8.63
C GLN A 834 14.52 19.55 9.08
N LYS A 835 14.56 18.63 10.03
CA LYS A 835 13.35 17.99 10.56
C LYS A 835 12.62 18.86 11.59
N LEU A 836 13.23 19.87 12.15
CA LEU A 836 12.55 20.82 13.04
C LEU A 836 11.34 21.50 12.38
N ALA A 837 11.37 21.66 11.06
CA ALA A 837 10.24 22.20 10.29
C ALA A 837 8.96 21.35 10.36
N PHE A 838 9.05 20.11 10.84
CA PHE A 838 7.93 19.17 10.98
C PHE A 838 7.54 18.92 12.44
N ALA A 839 8.25 19.52 13.40
CA ALA A 839 7.91 19.43 14.81
C ALA A 839 6.79 20.41 15.16
N ALA A 840 6.01 20.11 16.19
CA ALA A 840 5.03 21.03 16.73
C ALA A 840 5.72 22.30 17.28
N ALA A 841 5.06 23.44 17.18
CA ALA A 841 5.67 24.72 17.57
C ALA A 841 6.12 24.73 19.05
N GLU A 842 5.34 24.11 19.92
CA GLU A 842 5.63 23.94 21.36
C GLU A 842 6.86 23.06 21.63
N ASP A 843 7.20 22.12 20.74
CA ASP A 843 8.29 21.16 20.93
C ASP A 843 9.64 21.65 20.38
N ILE A 844 9.66 22.73 19.60
CA ILE A 844 10.84 23.17 18.84
C ILE A 844 12.04 23.43 19.75
N ASP A 845 11.84 24.11 20.89
CA ASP A 845 12.94 24.46 21.79
C ASP A 845 13.51 23.23 22.50
N GLU A 846 12.68 22.28 22.87
CA GLU A 846 13.10 21.00 23.42
C GLU A 846 13.87 20.19 22.38
N CYS A 847 13.38 20.10 21.14
CA CYS A 847 14.07 19.46 20.02
C CYS A 847 15.45 20.09 19.77
N LYS A 848 15.59 21.43 19.81
CA LYS A 848 16.86 22.11 19.68
C LYS A 848 17.82 21.77 20.83
N ASN A 849 17.32 21.66 22.07
CA ASN A 849 18.13 21.24 23.22
C ASN A 849 18.64 19.82 23.06
N LEU A 850 17.80 18.92 22.57
CA LEU A 850 18.19 17.54 22.27
C LEU A 850 19.25 17.45 21.16
N ILE A 851 19.16 18.29 20.11
CA ILE A 851 20.19 18.36 19.06
C ILE A 851 21.53 18.83 19.68
N ARG A 852 21.52 19.83 20.59
CA ARG A 852 22.75 20.23 21.30
C ARG A 852 23.34 19.08 22.11
N ARG A 853 22.52 18.32 22.82
CA ARG A 853 22.97 17.14 23.59
C ARG A 853 23.61 16.09 22.69
N LEU A 854 22.96 15.77 21.55
CA LEU A 854 23.47 14.83 20.55
C LEU A 854 24.85 15.25 20.03
N THR A 855 25.06 16.53 19.79
CA THR A 855 26.34 17.04 19.26
C THR A 855 27.43 17.16 20.33
N GLN A 856 27.08 17.31 21.61
CA GLN A 856 28.04 17.36 22.72
C GLN A 856 28.91 16.10 22.82
N PHE A 857 28.37 14.92 22.48
CA PHE A 857 29.13 13.67 22.49
C PHE A 857 30.39 13.75 21.62
N TYR A 858 30.39 14.56 20.56
CA TYR A 858 31.47 14.69 19.58
C TYR A 858 32.56 15.71 20.00
N GLY A 859 32.33 16.48 21.06
CA GLY A 859 33.30 17.47 21.56
C GLY A 859 33.59 18.61 20.58
N LYS A 860 32.76 18.82 19.54
CA LYS A 860 32.94 19.89 18.56
C LYS A 860 32.50 21.25 19.12
N THR A 861 33.42 22.20 19.14
CA THR A 861 33.22 23.54 19.75
C THR A 861 33.05 24.67 18.75
N SER A 862 33.37 24.44 17.48
CA SER A 862 33.26 25.45 16.40
C SER A 862 32.49 24.87 15.21
N TRP A 863 31.55 25.63 14.68
CA TRP A 863 30.67 25.27 13.57
C TRP A 863 30.91 26.20 12.40
N THR A 864 31.02 25.65 11.21
CA THR A 864 31.25 26.43 9.97
C THR A 864 29.92 26.87 9.33
N ASP A 865 28.87 26.08 9.52
CA ASP A 865 27.52 26.42 9.09
C ASP A 865 26.89 27.44 10.06
N SER A 866 26.36 28.57 9.54
CA SER A 866 25.82 29.67 10.33
C SER A 866 24.61 29.28 11.18
N GLU A 867 23.73 28.40 10.67
CA GLU A 867 22.54 27.92 11.38
C GLU A 867 22.93 27.02 12.56
N LEU A 868 23.93 26.16 12.36
CA LEU A 868 24.49 25.35 13.43
C LEU A 868 25.28 26.18 14.46
N ALA A 869 26.02 27.20 14.00
CA ALA A 869 26.70 28.13 14.91
C ALA A 869 25.69 28.88 15.79
N GLU A 870 24.60 29.38 15.22
CA GLU A 870 23.52 30.05 15.95
C GLU A 870 22.82 29.09 16.93
N LEU A 871 22.49 27.85 16.48
CA LEU A 871 21.91 26.84 17.34
C LEU A 871 22.74 26.56 18.60
N HIS A 872 24.07 26.59 18.49
CA HIS A 872 25.00 26.28 19.59
C HIS A 872 25.48 27.53 20.35
N ALA A 873 25.27 28.74 19.81
CA ALA A 873 25.61 30.00 20.49
C ALA A 873 24.65 30.34 21.65
N VAL A 874 23.43 29.79 21.63
CA VAL A 874 22.40 30.05 22.64
C VAL A 874 22.56 29.07 23.81
N THR A 875 23.59 29.27 24.60
CA THR A 875 23.73 28.64 25.93
C THR A 875 24.47 29.54 26.87
N HIS A 876 23.73 30.44 27.47
CA HIS A 876 24.00 31.02 28.80
C HIS A 876 22.81 31.93 29.17
N VAL A 877 21.70 31.36 29.56
CA VAL A 877 20.77 31.93 30.54
C VAL A 877 20.37 30.88 31.54
#